data_aa982395106e5d829f0c4b07d734e5ce
#
_entry.id   aa982395106e5d829f0c4b07d734e5ce
#
_cell.length_a   1.000
_cell.length_b   1.000
_cell.length_c   1.000
_cell.angle_alpha   90.00
_cell.angle_beta   90.00
_cell.angle_gamma   90.00
#
_symmetry.space_group_name_H-M   'P 1'
#
loop_
_entity.id
_entity.type
_entity.pdbx_description
1 polymer ?
#
loop_
_entity_poly.entity_id
_entity_poly.type
_entity_poly.pdbx_seq_one_letter_code
_entity_poly.pdbx_strand_id
1 'polypeptide(L)'
;MAVIEFLNKLLGDPNEKELKRVRPAVPKVREWQKKYQDLQLTDLPKKTEEFKKRIAGGESVDDLLPEAFGLVCRACELLKGSSASLGQQTFTWNMVPFDVQIIGGAALHKGCIAEMKTGEGKTLVCTLPVYLNALSGKGVHVVTVNDYLARRDSTWMGLLYEALGLTVGVIIHEKSTEERRAAYASDVTYGTNNEFGFDYLRDNMSVSIDRQVQRGLHYAIVDEVDSILIDEARTPLIISQPAEESTTKYQQYAELVKGLSENTHFTRDEKQRVATLTEEGVKKMEELLGLENIYTDKGFEEVHHIEQALRAYAIYRTDVDYVVKDGEIIIVDEFTGRLMPGRRYSHGLHQAIEAKEHVEVQRESKTLATITFQNYFRLYGKLAGMTGTAKTEEEEFESIYKLRTLVIPTHMPVTREDKSDAVYSTVVAKFRAVATIAKEKFEKGQPVLIGTTSIEKSEAMGLLLEEMQVPYQILNAKQHQREAEIIAGAGQKGAITIATNMAGRGTDIKLGEGIAGLGGLVVLGTERHEARRIDNQLRGRSGRQGDPGESRFFVSMEDDLMRLFGGDRLKAMMVRLKVPDDVPLENSLVSRSIESAQKKVEGRNFDIRRHVVQYDDVMNKHREIIYKRRQKILVRLAEVEGENGQLNIEHEESPLHEVVLNILREEVQSLVTVHCTATDPDAWEMDIMHSKLVGMHPDLQSRMPLAKCKEFADKDALMKFIADQLTGLYEERCTAADSIAVAQAERVVTLRSIDTHWMDHIDEMAHLREQVAFAGFAQRDPLIEYKDQGFRRFQQLLATIDSTIARTLLQVDFRQFQPRAILQQADDELSSIRTNEDQIEAELEETGVGSGDILSARPEKVPGSGFRVPSAQGTQNKERAIPDVGRNDPCPCGSGKKFKKCHGK
;
A
#
# COMPACT_ATOMS: atom_id res chain seq x y z
N MET A 1 -12.56 -33.05 -5.03
CA MET A 1 -13.01 -33.15 -3.63
C MET A 1 -13.02 -34.58 -3.11
N ALA A 2 -13.72 -35.55 -3.71
CA ALA A 2 -13.75 -36.93 -3.21
C ALA A 2 -12.38 -37.61 -3.06
N VAL A 3 -11.42 -37.34 -3.94
CA VAL A 3 -10.05 -37.89 -3.84
C VAL A 3 -9.28 -37.23 -2.69
N ILE A 4 -9.44 -35.93 -2.48
CA ILE A 4 -8.80 -35.19 -1.37
C ILE A 4 -9.43 -35.61 -0.04
N GLU A 5 -10.77 -35.79 0.02
CA GLU A 5 -11.45 -36.32 1.20
C GLU A 5 -11.02 -37.76 1.52
N PHE A 6 -10.80 -38.59 0.52
CA PHE A 6 -10.30 -39.94 0.70
C PHE A 6 -8.84 -39.95 1.17
N LEU A 7 -7.98 -39.10 0.60
CA LEU A 7 -6.60 -38.91 1.04
C LEU A 7 -6.54 -38.32 2.46
N ASN A 8 -7.39 -37.39 2.82
CA ASN A 8 -7.48 -36.82 4.17
C ASN A 8 -7.98 -37.86 5.20
N LYS A 9 -8.87 -38.76 4.80
CA LYS A 9 -9.28 -39.93 5.64
C LYS A 9 -8.12 -40.90 5.87
N LEU A 10 -7.25 -41.09 4.88
CA LEU A 10 -6.13 -42.05 4.93
C LEU A 10 -4.89 -41.46 5.62
N LEU A 11 -4.53 -40.18 5.36
CA LEU A 11 -3.32 -39.52 5.82
C LEU A 11 -3.57 -38.56 7.02
N GLY A 12 -4.84 -38.36 7.40
CA GLY A 12 -5.30 -37.39 8.38
C GLY A 12 -5.32 -35.94 7.83
N ASP A 13 -6.29 -35.18 8.25
CA ASP A 13 -6.43 -33.75 7.87
C ASP A 13 -5.22 -32.95 8.38
N PRO A 14 -4.46 -32.24 7.52
CA PRO A 14 -3.35 -31.40 7.93
C PRO A 14 -3.76 -30.34 8.97
N ASN A 15 -4.94 -29.75 8.83
CA ASN A 15 -5.48 -28.77 9.78
C ASN A 15 -5.68 -29.38 11.17
N GLU A 16 -6.25 -30.60 11.27
CA GLU A 16 -6.45 -31.30 12.53
C GLU A 16 -5.11 -31.69 13.19
N LYS A 17 -4.06 -31.99 12.41
CA LYS A 17 -2.73 -32.26 12.95
C LYS A 17 -2.14 -31.03 13.63
N GLU A 18 -2.27 -29.86 13.01
CA GLU A 18 -1.79 -28.62 13.60
C GLU A 18 -2.65 -28.19 14.81
N LEU A 19 -3.99 -28.31 14.72
CA LEU A 19 -4.88 -28.07 15.86
C LEU A 19 -4.52 -28.93 17.07
N LYS A 20 -4.15 -30.20 16.87
CA LYS A 20 -3.71 -31.10 17.95
C LYS A 20 -2.44 -30.61 18.65
N ARG A 21 -1.60 -29.80 17.98
CA ARG A 21 -0.39 -29.20 18.59
C ARG A 21 -0.71 -27.97 19.45
N VAL A 22 -1.83 -27.28 19.15
CA VAL A 22 -2.22 -26.03 19.82
C VAL A 22 -3.26 -26.28 20.93
N ARG A 23 -4.20 -27.21 20.73
CA ARG A 23 -5.25 -27.57 21.72
C ARG A 23 -4.75 -27.84 23.15
N PRO A 24 -3.58 -28.47 23.40
CA PRO A 24 -3.09 -28.72 24.76
C PRO A 24 -2.77 -27.44 25.56
N ALA A 25 -2.71 -26.28 24.93
CA ALA A 25 -2.58 -25.01 25.64
C ALA A 25 -3.84 -24.64 26.44
N VAL A 26 -5.04 -24.99 25.94
CA VAL A 26 -6.32 -24.60 26.54
C VAL A 26 -6.45 -25.05 28.01
N PRO A 27 -6.33 -26.34 28.35
CA PRO A 27 -6.46 -26.77 29.74
C PRO A 27 -5.42 -26.13 30.66
N LYS A 28 -4.19 -25.88 30.17
CA LYS A 28 -3.15 -25.19 30.94
C LYS A 28 -3.52 -23.73 31.21
N VAL A 29 -4.04 -23.03 30.20
CA VAL A 29 -4.51 -21.64 30.34
C VAL A 29 -5.66 -21.55 31.35
N ARG A 30 -6.62 -22.49 31.28
CA ARG A 30 -7.74 -22.54 32.24
C ARG A 30 -7.28 -22.86 33.67
N GLU A 31 -6.25 -23.70 33.84
CA GLU A 31 -5.64 -23.95 35.15
C GLU A 31 -5.03 -22.66 35.73
N TRP A 32 -4.28 -21.90 34.91
CA TRP A 32 -3.70 -20.62 35.33
C TRP A 32 -4.77 -19.56 35.61
N GLN A 33 -5.81 -19.48 34.78
CA GLN A 33 -6.97 -18.59 35.05
C GLN A 33 -7.58 -18.86 36.43
N LYS A 34 -7.72 -20.14 36.82
CA LYS A 34 -8.18 -20.52 38.16
C LYS A 34 -7.20 -20.12 39.26
N LYS A 35 -5.88 -20.31 39.04
CA LYS A 35 -4.86 -19.89 40.01
C LYS A 35 -4.86 -18.38 40.24
N TYR A 36 -5.31 -17.58 39.27
CA TYR A 36 -5.42 -16.13 39.36
C TYR A 36 -6.77 -15.62 39.83
N GLN A 37 -7.66 -16.50 40.30
CA GLN A 37 -9.01 -16.13 40.69
C GLN A 37 -9.05 -15.05 41.78
N ASP A 38 -8.09 -15.02 42.69
CA ASP A 38 -8.02 -14.08 43.80
C ASP A 38 -7.38 -12.72 43.44
N LEU A 39 -6.74 -12.62 42.28
CA LEU A 39 -6.11 -11.36 41.83
C LEU A 39 -7.15 -10.28 41.56
N GLN A 40 -6.85 -9.04 41.98
CA GLN A 40 -7.59 -7.83 41.69
C GLN A 40 -6.94 -7.03 40.55
N LEU A 41 -7.66 -6.04 40.00
CA LEU A 41 -7.13 -5.18 38.90
C LEU A 41 -5.79 -4.55 39.26
N THR A 42 -5.56 -4.15 40.50
CA THR A 42 -4.31 -3.53 40.98
C THR A 42 -3.10 -4.48 40.99
N ASP A 43 -3.33 -5.79 40.92
CA ASP A 43 -2.27 -6.80 40.96
C ASP A 43 -1.79 -7.22 39.59
N LEU A 44 -2.62 -6.95 38.55
CA LEU A 44 -2.31 -7.33 37.17
C LEU A 44 -0.99 -6.70 36.64
N PRO A 45 -0.76 -5.37 36.81
CA PRO A 45 0.50 -4.76 36.37
C PRO A 45 1.75 -5.34 37.06
N LYS A 46 1.62 -5.72 38.34
CA LYS A 46 2.73 -6.35 39.08
C LYS A 46 3.12 -7.70 38.49
N LYS A 47 2.11 -8.50 38.06
CA LYS A 47 2.34 -9.77 37.36
C LYS A 47 2.99 -9.56 35.99
N THR A 48 2.59 -8.52 35.26
CA THR A 48 3.22 -8.14 34.00
C THR A 48 4.70 -7.82 34.20
N GLU A 49 5.04 -7.04 35.23
CA GLU A 49 6.44 -6.73 35.55
C GLU A 49 7.25 -7.97 35.99
N GLU A 50 6.61 -8.92 36.69
CA GLU A 50 7.22 -10.21 37.01
C GLU A 50 7.55 -10.98 35.73
N PHE A 51 6.63 -11.05 34.76
CA PHE A 51 6.86 -11.72 33.48
C PHE A 51 7.97 -11.05 32.66
N LYS A 52 7.98 -9.71 32.57
CA LYS A 52 9.08 -8.97 31.91
C LYS A 52 10.44 -9.30 32.52
N LYS A 53 10.54 -9.40 33.86
CA LYS A 53 11.78 -9.80 34.55
C LYS A 53 12.19 -11.24 34.25
N ARG A 54 11.26 -12.18 34.20
CA ARG A 54 11.51 -13.57 33.85
C ARG A 54 12.07 -13.73 32.44
N ILE A 55 11.45 -12.99 31.46
CA ILE A 55 11.95 -12.94 30.07
C ILE A 55 13.35 -12.32 30.00
N ALA A 56 13.59 -11.23 30.73
CA ALA A 56 14.92 -10.62 30.83
C ALA A 56 15.96 -11.57 31.47
N GLY A 57 15.50 -12.47 32.35
CA GLY A 57 16.29 -13.56 32.96
C GLY A 57 16.52 -14.76 32.04
N GLY A 58 15.99 -14.72 30.78
CA GLY A 58 16.24 -15.77 29.77
C GLY A 58 15.14 -16.81 29.63
N GLU A 59 13.99 -16.65 30.30
CA GLU A 59 12.84 -17.54 30.10
C GLU A 59 12.19 -17.30 28.72
N SER A 60 11.80 -18.37 28.06
CA SER A 60 11.17 -18.30 26.74
C SER A 60 9.77 -17.73 26.81
N VAL A 61 9.44 -16.86 25.89
CA VAL A 61 8.05 -16.34 25.71
C VAL A 61 7.05 -17.47 25.45
N ASP A 62 7.47 -18.55 24.79
CA ASP A 62 6.63 -19.74 24.54
C ASP A 62 6.27 -20.48 25.82
N ASP A 63 7.16 -20.55 26.79
CA ASP A 63 6.91 -21.23 28.08
C ASP A 63 5.93 -20.44 28.93
N LEU A 64 5.92 -19.12 28.82
CA LEU A 64 5.00 -18.23 29.51
C LEU A 64 3.58 -18.23 28.94
N LEU A 65 3.37 -18.74 27.72
CA LEU A 65 2.08 -18.66 27.02
C LEU A 65 0.87 -19.08 27.90
N PRO A 66 0.87 -20.24 28.58
CA PRO A 66 -0.31 -20.65 29.35
C PRO A 66 -0.59 -19.72 30.54
N GLU A 67 0.47 -19.24 31.18
CA GLU A 67 0.38 -18.35 32.33
C GLU A 67 -0.10 -16.95 31.92
N ALA A 68 0.51 -16.38 30.90
CA ALA A 68 0.15 -15.07 30.35
C ALA A 68 -1.29 -15.03 29.82
N PHE A 69 -1.70 -16.04 29.03
CA PHE A 69 -3.08 -16.13 28.55
C PHE A 69 -4.07 -16.33 29.70
N GLY A 70 -3.72 -17.07 30.74
CA GLY A 70 -4.50 -17.21 31.97
C GLY A 70 -4.73 -15.87 32.66
N LEU A 71 -3.69 -15.01 32.73
CA LEU A 71 -3.79 -13.67 33.27
C LEU A 71 -4.70 -12.77 32.43
N VAL A 72 -4.58 -12.82 31.08
CA VAL A 72 -5.48 -12.09 30.16
C VAL A 72 -6.95 -12.53 30.39
N CYS A 73 -7.22 -13.83 30.46
CA CYS A 73 -8.57 -14.33 30.74
C CYS A 73 -9.11 -13.79 32.06
N ARG A 74 -8.29 -13.75 33.11
CA ARG A 74 -8.67 -13.18 34.42
C ARG A 74 -8.92 -11.68 34.34
N ALA A 75 -8.08 -10.93 33.63
CA ALA A 75 -8.26 -9.50 33.39
C ALA A 75 -9.59 -9.22 32.69
N CYS A 76 -9.95 -10.00 31.65
CA CYS A 76 -11.24 -9.90 30.98
C CYS A 76 -12.44 -10.11 31.93
N GLU A 77 -12.32 -11.04 32.91
CA GLU A 77 -13.38 -11.22 33.93
C GLU A 77 -13.51 -10.01 34.83
N LEU A 78 -12.40 -9.42 35.27
CA LEU A 78 -12.37 -8.25 36.15
C LEU A 78 -12.88 -6.98 35.48
N LEU A 79 -12.68 -6.86 34.17
CA LEU A 79 -13.10 -5.71 33.36
C LEU A 79 -14.58 -5.71 32.99
N LYS A 80 -15.35 -6.76 33.30
CA LYS A 80 -16.80 -6.80 32.99
C LYS A 80 -17.53 -5.59 33.53
N GLY A 81 -18.25 -4.90 32.65
CA GLY A 81 -18.97 -3.67 32.95
C GLY A 81 -18.16 -2.38 32.83
N SER A 82 -16.83 -2.45 32.64
CA SER A 82 -16.01 -1.29 32.29
C SER A 82 -16.34 -0.82 30.89
N SER A 83 -16.20 0.47 30.62
CA SER A 83 -16.48 1.03 29.29
C SER A 83 -15.43 2.04 28.86
N ALA A 84 -15.22 2.13 27.56
CA ALA A 84 -14.44 3.17 26.88
C ALA A 84 -15.33 3.87 25.86
N SER A 85 -15.04 5.14 25.56
CA SER A 85 -15.83 5.94 24.63
C SER A 85 -14.95 6.49 23.52
N LEU A 86 -15.44 6.41 22.29
CA LEU A 86 -14.85 7.03 21.11
C LEU A 86 -15.89 7.92 20.46
N GLY A 87 -15.74 9.23 20.58
CA GLY A 87 -16.78 10.19 20.19
C GLY A 87 -18.09 9.92 20.93
N GLN A 88 -19.18 9.67 20.19
CA GLN A 88 -20.49 9.36 20.76
C GLN A 88 -20.72 7.86 21.03
N GLN A 89 -19.81 6.99 20.59
CA GLN A 89 -19.95 5.55 20.78
C GLN A 89 -19.29 5.12 22.09
N THR A 90 -20.00 4.29 22.86
CA THR A 90 -19.50 3.69 24.10
C THR A 90 -19.42 2.18 23.97
N PHE A 91 -18.25 1.65 24.23
CA PHE A 91 -17.94 0.22 24.17
C PHE A 91 -17.86 -0.34 25.58
N THR A 92 -18.77 -1.23 25.94
CA THR A 92 -18.80 -1.89 27.24
C THR A 92 -18.10 -3.24 27.15
N TRP A 93 -17.23 -3.54 28.12
CA TRP A 93 -16.51 -4.80 28.17
C TRP A 93 -17.40 -5.90 28.79
N ASN A 94 -17.81 -6.86 27.96
CA ASN A 94 -18.58 -8.04 28.39
C ASN A 94 -18.00 -9.34 27.89
N MET A 95 -16.70 -9.34 27.52
CA MET A 95 -16.03 -10.43 26.82
C MET A 95 -15.10 -11.19 27.75
N VAL A 96 -15.11 -12.51 27.64
CA VAL A 96 -14.08 -13.42 28.20
C VAL A 96 -13.75 -14.45 27.12
N PRO A 97 -12.48 -14.73 26.83
CA PRO A 97 -12.11 -15.63 25.74
C PRO A 97 -12.70 -17.05 25.90
N PHE A 98 -13.32 -17.55 24.81
CA PHE A 98 -13.72 -18.95 24.68
C PHE A 98 -12.52 -19.86 24.42
N ASP A 99 -12.68 -21.19 24.55
CA ASP A 99 -11.61 -22.16 24.30
C ASP A 99 -11.11 -22.09 22.86
N VAL A 100 -12.01 -21.93 21.91
CA VAL A 100 -11.64 -21.74 20.47
C VAL A 100 -10.84 -20.47 20.24
N GLN A 101 -11.10 -19.41 20.99
CA GLN A 101 -10.37 -18.15 20.93
C GLN A 101 -8.96 -18.29 21.54
N ILE A 102 -8.78 -19.07 22.58
CA ILE A 102 -7.46 -19.41 23.13
C ILE A 102 -6.64 -20.19 22.09
N ILE A 103 -7.26 -21.14 21.36
CA ILE A 103 -6.60 -21.84 20.25
C ILE A 103 -6.18 -20.86 19.17
N GLY A 104 -7.06 -19.93 18.76
CA GLY A 104 -6.75 -18.88 17.81
C GLY A 104 -5.58 -18.00 18.24
N GLY A 105 -5.59 -17.53 19.49
CA GLY A 105 -4.50 -16.73 20.06
C GLY A 105 -3.15 -17.47 20.05
N ALA A 106 -3.17 -18.77 20.39
CA ALA A 106 -1.96 -19.58 20.38
C ALA A 106 -1.46 -19.86 18.93
N ALA A 107 -2.36 -19.94 17.94
CA ALA A 107 -1.98 -20.06 16.53
C ALA A 107 -1.32 -18.76 16.04
N LEU A 108 -1.88 -17.59 16.37
CA LEU A 108 -1.30 -16.27 16.07
C LEU A 108 0.09 -16.12 16.71
N HIS A 109 0.24 -16.54 17.99
CA HIS A 109 1.55 -16.50 18.64
C HIS A 109 2.61 -17.31 17.88
N LYS A 110 2.22 -18.42 17.26
CA LYS A 110 3.13 -19.25 16.44
C LYS A 110 3.42 -18.69 15.05
N GLY A 111 2.95 -17.51 14.71
CA GLY A 111 3.14 -16.92 13.39
C GLY A 111 2.29 -17.61 12.32
N CYS A 112 1.06 -18.02 12.65
CA CYS A 112 0.11 -18.59 11.71
C CYS A 112 -0.99 -17.57 11.38
N ILE A 113 -1.71 -17.80 10.28
CA ILE A 113 -3.00 -17.16 10.03
C ILE A 113 -4.09 -17.97 10.76
N ALA A 114 -4.81 -17.32 11.67
CA ALA A 114 -5.98 -17.88 12.29
C ALA A 114 -7.22 -17.57 11.44
N GLU A 115 -7.71 -18.57 10.67
CA GLU A 115 -9.00 -18.42 10.01
C GLU A 115 -10.10 -18.68 11.03
N MET A 116 -10.77 -17.60 11.44
CA MET A 116 -11.92 -17.63 12.34
C MET A 116 -13.12 -17.01 11.65
N LYS A 117 -14.25 -17.70 11.61
CA LYS A 117 -15.46 -17.19 10.94
C LYS A 117 -15.84 -15.81 11.48
N THR A 118 -16.43 -15.00 10.62
CA THR A 118 -16.87 -13.66 11.01
C THR A 118 -17.84 -13.75 12.20
N GLY A 119 -17.69 -12.85 13.19
CA GLY A 119 -18.47 -12.91 14.44
C GLY A 119 -17.88 -13.80 15.54
N GLU A 120 -16.75 -14.49 15.32
CA GLU A 120 -16.08 -15.32 16.36
C GLU A 120 -15.14 -14.50 17.28
N GLY A 121 -15.16 -13.17 17.19
CA GLY A 121 -14.45 -12.27 18.11
C GLY A 121 -12.94 -12.20 17.88
N LYS A 122 -12.48 -12.13 16.63
CA LYS A 122 -11.05 -12.01 16.24
C LYS A 122 -10.32 -10.90 17.00
N THR A 123 -10.95 -9.73 17.19
CA THR A 123 -10.37 -8.59 17.93
C THR A 123 -9.98 -8.96 19.35
N LEU A 124 -10.81 -9.75 20.05
CA LEU A 124 -10.47 -10.26 21.39
C LEU A 124 -9.35 -11.32 21.33
N VAL A 125 -9.39 -12.20 20.34
CA VAL A 125 -8.36 -13.25 20.13
C VAL A 125 -6.98 -12.65 19.99
N CYS A 126 -6.88 -11.55 19.23
CA CYS A 126 -5.64 -10.81 19.00
C CYS A 126 -4.98 -10.36 20.32
N THR A 127 -5.76 -10.01 21.34
CA THR A 127 -5.21 -9.50 22.62
C THR A 127 -4.31 -10.50 23.34
N LEU A 128 -4.58 -11.80 23.21
CA LEU A 128 -3.83 -12.86 23.85
C LEU A 128 -2.35 -12.90 23.38
N PRO A 129 -2.04 -13.07 22.08
CA PRO A 129 -0.66 -13.06 21.59
C PRO A 129 -0.03 -11.66 21.62
N VAL A 130 -0.81 -10.57 21.49
CA VAL A 130 -0.28 -9.22 21.63
C VAL A 130 0.28 -9.00 23.01
N TYR A 131 -0.49 -9.29 24.09
CA TYR A 131 -0.01 -9.21 25.46
C TYR A 131 1.29 -9.99 25.65
N LEU A 132 1.28 -11.27 25.28
CA LEU A 132 2.44 -12.18 25.47
C LEU A 132 3.70 -11.66 24.78
N ASN A 133 3.60 -11.19 23.53
CA ASN A 133 4.78 -10.73 22.78
C ASN A 133 5.22 -9.32 23.19
N ALA A 134 4.30 -8.46 23.67
CA ALA A 134 4.62 -7.15 24.22
C ALA A 134 5.52 -7.21 25.47
N LEU A 135 5.44 -8.30 26.24
CA LEU A 135 6.32 -8.54 27.40
C LEU A 135 7.81 -8.51 27.07
N SER A 136 8.18 -8.72 25.82
CA SER A 136 9.57 -8.61 25.35
C SER A 136 10.12 -7.18 25.36
N GLY A 137 9.27 -6.15 25.49
CA GLY A 137 9.63 -4.73 25.40
C GLY A 137 10.01 -4.24 24.00
N LYS A 138 9.91 -5.10 22.97
CA LYS A 138 10.30 -4.77 21.59
C LYS A 138 9.20 -4.14 20.76
N GLY A 139 8.00 -4.00 21.31
CA GLY A 139 6.80 -3.48 20.63
C GLY A 139 6.08 -4.53 19.77
N VAL A 140 4.76 -4.41 19.70
CA VAL A 140 3.89 -5.24 18.89
C VAL A 140 3.00 -4.33 18.06
N HIS A 141 2.91 -4.58 16.75
CA HIS A 141 2.04 -3.84 15.85
C HIS A 141 0.77 -4.65 15.56
N VAL A 142 -0.38 -4.00 15.65
CA VAL A 142 -1.68 -4.54 15.23
C VAL A 142 -2.13 -3.73 14.03
N VAL A 143 -2.15 -4.39 12.88
CA VAL A 143 -2.40 -3.75 11.59
C VAL A 143 -3.87 -3.92 11.23
N THR A 144 -4.53 -2.82 10.91
CA THR A 144 -5.94 -2.76 10.50
C THR A 144 -6.08 -2.20 9.09
N VAL A 145 -7.24 -2.39 8.48
CA VAL A 145 -7.51 -1.91 7.11
C VAL A 145 -7.85 -0.42 7.04
N ASN A 146 -8.20 0.22 8.15
CA ASN A 146 -8.53 1.65 8.16
C ASN A 146 -8.37 2.31 9.53
N ASP A 147 -8.37 3.64 9.55
CA ASP A 147 -8.20 4.49 10.74
C ASP A 147 -9.32 4.31 11.76
N TYR A 148 -10.57 4.09 11.31
CA TYR A 148 -11.69 3.87 12.22
C TYR A 148 -11.50 2.60 13.06
N LEU A 149 -11.09 1.49 12.43
CA LEU A 149 -10.81 0.24 13.14
C LEU A 149 -9.60 0.39 14.06
N ALA A 150 -8.55 1.09 13.60
CA ALA A 150 -7.37 1.35 14.42
C ALA A 150 -7.75 2.13 15.71
N ARG A 151 -8.55 3.20 15.60
CA ARG A 151 -9.04 3.99 16.73
C ARG A 151 -10.00 3.20 17.63
N ARG A 152 -10.95 2.49 17.03
CA ARG A 152 -11.94 1.69 17.77
C ARG A 152 -11.26 0.58 18.57
N ASP A 153 -10.40 -0.19 17.93
CA ASP A 153 -9.83 -1.38 18.55
C ASP A 153 -8.74 -1.01 19.56
N SER A 154 -7.93 0.04 19.29
CA SER A 154 -6.99 0.57 20.30
C SER A 154 -7.70 1.10 21.54
N THR A 155 -8.85 1.79 21.37
CA THR A 155 -9.64 2.32 22.50
C THR A 155 -10.32 1.19 23.28
N TRP A 156 -10.95 0.24 22.61
CA TRP A 156 -11.70 -0.82 23.28
C TRP A 156 -10.79 -1.88 23.91
N MET A 157 -9.81 -2.39 23.16
CA MET A 157 -8.83 -3.36 23.68
C MET A 157 -7.80 -2.70 24.59
N GLY A 158 -7.62 -1.39 24.48
CA GLY A 158 -6.79 -0.57 25.36
C GLY A 158 -7.16 -0.73 26.82
N LEU A 159 -8.47 -0.84 27.14
CA LEU A 159 -8.94 -1.15 28.51
C LEU A 159 -8.24 -2.37 29.11
N LEU A 160 -8.04 -3.42 28.31
CA LEU A 160 -7.38 -4.65 28.76
C LEU A 160 -5.87 -4.45 28.90
N TYR A 161 -5.23 -3.84 27.91
CA TYR A 161 -3.78 -3.64 27.94
C TYR A 161 -3.36 -2.71 29.09
N GLU A 162 -4.09 -1.62 29.30
CA GLU A 162 -3.86 -0.67 30.39
C GLU A 162 -4.08 -1.34 31.77
N ALA A 163 -5.14 -2.14 31.91
CA ALA A 163 -5.35 -2.91 33.14
C ALA A 163 -4.23 -3.90 33.42
N LEU A 164 -3.58 -4.42 32.39
CA LEU A 164 -2.41 -5.29 32.49
C LEU A 164 -1.10 -4.52 32.67
N GLY A 165 -1.12 -3.16 32.61
CA GLY A 165 0.05 -2.32 32.77
C GLY A 165 0.90 -2.16 31.50
N LEU A 166 0.30 -2.34 30.31
CA LEU A 166 0.92 -2.05 29.02
C LEU A 166 0.42 -0.69 28.47
N THR A 167 1.29 -0.04 27.71
CA THR A 167 0.96 1.19 26.99
C THR A 167 0.44 0.90 25.59
N VAL A 168 -0.51 1.74 25.11
CA VAL A 168 -1.13 1.59 23.79
C VAL A 168 -0.97 2.89 22.99
N GLY A 169 -0.47 2.78 21.76
CA GLY A 169 -0.39 3.85 20.79
C GLY A 169 -1.27 3.56 19.57
N VAL A 170 -1.63 4.61 18.83
CA VAL A 170 -2.34 4.48 17.55
C VAL A 170 -1.69 5.36 16.50
N ILE A 171 -1.48 4.82 15.30
CA ILE A 171 -0.95 5.52 14.12
C ILE A 171 -2.10 5.66 13.12
N ILE A 172 -2.37 6.89 12.76
CA ILE A 172 -3.42 7.31 11.82
C ILE A 172 -2.91 8.50 11.03
N HIS A 173 -3.56 8.78 9.90
CA HIS A 173 -3.08 9.79 8.93
C HIS A 173 -2.79 11.18 9.56
N GLU A 174 -3.63 11.68 10.45
CA GLU A 174 -3.55 13.05 10.97
C GLU A 174 -2.45 13.31 12.01
N LYS A 175 -1.68 12.30 12.43
CA LYS A 175 -0.70 12.44 13.51
C LYS A 175 0.60 13.10 13.11
N SER A 176 1.08 14.01 13.96
CA SER A 176 2.41 14.62 13.83
C SER A 176 3.55 13.60 14.07
N THR A 177 4.77 13.95 13.66
CA THR A 177 5.95 13.08 13.85
C THR A 177 6.21 12.75 15.33
N GLU A 178 6.03 13.73 16.23
CA GLU A 178 6.20 13.54 17.68
C GLU A 178 5.15 12.57 18.24
N GLU A 179 3.88 12.72 17.84
CA GLU A 179 2.81 11.83 18.25
C GLU A 179 3.00 10.41 17.70
N ARG A 180 3.50 10.27 16.45
CA ARG A 180 3.85 8.98 15.86
C ARG A 180 4.97 8.31 16.66
N ARG A 181 6.04 9.04 16.98
CA ARG A 181 7.15 8.54 17.80
C ARG A 181 6.68 8.05 19.16
N ALA A 182 5.84 8.83 19.84
CA ALA A 182 5.25 8.44 21.12
C ALA A 182 4.38 7.18 20.98
N ALA A 183 3.60 7.06 19.90
CA ALA A 183 2.78 5.89 19.64
C ALA A 183 3.62 4.64 19.35
N TYR A 184 4.70 4.74 18.56
CA TYR A 184 5.62 3.61 18.34
C TYR A 184 6.44 3.24 19.58
N ALA A 185 6.66 4.18 20.51
CA ALA A 185 7.32 3.88 21.78
C ALA A 185 6.45 3.05 22.73
N SER A 186 5.14 2.95 22.50
CA SER A 186 4.21 2.13 23.29
C SER A 186 4.48 0.63 23.16
N ASP A 187 4.04 -0.16 24.15
CA ASP A 187 4.17 -1.64 24.13
C ASP A 187 3.36 -2.25 22.97
N VAL A 188 2.20 -1.66 22.66
CA VAL A 188 1.28 -2.08 21.59
C VAL A 188 0.94 -0.87 20.71
N THR A 189 1.12 -0.99 19.41
CA THR A 189 0.80 0.07 18.45
C THR A 189 -0.22 -0.44 17.44
N TYR A 190 -1.39 0.19 17.40
CA TYR A 190 -2.40 -0.01 16.35
C TYR A 190 -2.18 0.97 15.22
N GLY A 191 -2.49 0.59 13.99
CA GLY A 191 -2.41 1.49 12.84
C GLY A 191 -2.86 0.83 11.55
N THR A 192 -2.96 1.62 10.48
CA THR A 192 -3.29 1.10 9.15
C THR A 192 -2.05 0.53 8.47
N ASN A 193 -2.25 -0.39 7.55
CA ASN A 193 -1.20 -0.96 6.71
C ASN A 193 -0.42 0.11 5.94
N ASN A 194 -1.13 1.11 5.38
CA ASN A 194 -0.55 2.21 4.61
C ASN A 194 0.38 3.05 5.49
N GLU A 195 -0.11 3.51 6.64
CA GLU A 195 0.65 4.38 7.54
C GLU A 195 1.92 3.71 8.07
N PHE A 196 1.84 2.43 8.46
CA PHE A 196 3.02 1.68 8.86
C PHE A 196 4.08 1.59 7.74
N GLY A 197 3.64 1.38 6.52
CA GLY A 197 4.53 1.30 5.36
C GLY A 197 5.10 2.66 4.95
N PHE A 198 4.30 3.72 4.97
CA PHE A 198 4.77 5.08 4.69
C PHE A 198 5.74 5.58 5.77
N ASP A 199 5.48 5.28 7.05
CA ASP A 199 6.43 5.63 8.12
C ASP A 199 7.77 4.90 7.96
N TYR A 200 7.76 3.64 7.51
CA TYR A 200 8.99 2.93 7.16
C TYR A 200 9.77 3.63 6.05
N LEU A 201 9.09 4.10 5.01
CA LEU A 201 9.74 4.82 3.91
C LEU A 201 10.28 6.18 4.39
N ARG A 202 9.48 6.95 5.17
CA ARG A 202 9.89 8.25 5.74
C ARG A 202 11.12 8.10 6.64
N ASP A 203 11.16 7.08 7.47
CA ASP A 203 12.30 6.80 8.36
C ASP A 203 13.58 6.52 7.59
N ASN A 204 13.49 5.82 6.45
CA ASN A 204 14.65 5.54 5.61
C ASN A 204 15.10 6.74 4.74
N MET A 205 14.29 7.79 4.66
CA MET A 205 14.65 9.08 4.03
C MET A 205 15.11 10.11 5.05
N SER A 206 14.93 9.85 6.36
CA SER A 206 15.27 10.79 7.45
C SER A 206 16.77 11.07 7.49
N VAL A 207 17.13 12.33 7.71
CA VAL A 207 18.55 12.79 7.81
C VAL A 207 19.15 12.65 9.22
N SER A 208 18.35 12.29 10.23
CA SER A 208 18.76 12.06 11.62
C SER A 208 17.97 10.93 12.24
N ILE A 209 18.58 10.17 13.17
CA ILE A 209 17.90 9.11 13.94
C ILE A 209 16.77 9.68 14.80
N ASP A 210 16.97 10.89 15.37
CA ASP A 210 15.95 11.53 16.20
C ASP A 210 14.64 11.85 15.44
N ARG A 211 14.68 11.84 14.13
CA ARG A 211 13.50 12.04 13.27
C ARG A 211 12.82 10.75 12.88
N GLN A 212 13.48 9.63 13.06
CA GLN A 212 12.86 8.32 12.83
C GLN A 212 11.82 8.05 13.91
N VAL A 213 10.68 7.48 13.50
CA VAL A 213 9.55 7.24 14.39
C VAL A 213 9.40 5.76 14.75
N GLN A 214 9.71 4.85 13.81
CA GLN A 214 9.57 3.41 14.05
C GLN A 214 10.71 2.84 14.87
N ARG A 215 10.37 1.86 15.71
CA ARG A 215 11.33 0.93 16.30
C ARG A 215 11.58 -0.26 15.38
N GLY A 216 12.40 -1.21 15.81
CA GLY A 216 12.58 -2.47 15.08
C GLY A 216 11.27 -3.21 14.87
N LEU A 217 11.09 -3.83 13.69
CA LEU A 217 9.90 -4.56 13.28
C LEU A 217 9.91 -5.97 13.92
N HIS A 218 9.44 -6.07 15.18
CA HIS A 218 9.53 -7.31 15.96
C HIS A 218 8.39 -8.27 15.65
N TYR A 219 7.14 -7.89 15.90
CA TYR A 219 5.96 -8.72 15.70
C TYR A 219 4.79 -7.91 15.18
N ALA A 220 4.13 -8.40 14.14
CA ALA A 220 2.89 -7.84 13.65
C ALA A 220 1.78 -8.88 13.57
N ILE A 221 0.56 -8.46 13.92
CA ILE A 221 -0.67 -9.19 13.66
C ILE A 221 -1.48 -8.36 12.67
N VAL A 222 -1.79 -8.95 11.51
CA VAL A 222 -2.58 -8.30 10.47
C VAL A 222 -4.03 -8.76 10.59
N ASP A 223 -4.94 -7.82 10.91
CA ASP A 223 -6.39 -8.08 10.88
C ASP A 223 -6.89 -8.03 9.43
N GLU A 224 -7.87 -8.85 9.12
CA GLU A 224 -8.36 -9.04 7.75
C GLU A 224 -7.20 -9.24 6.75
N VAL A 225 -6.31 -10.20 7.10
CA VAL A 225 -5.04 -10.45 6.41
C VAL A 225 -5.18 -10.74 4.92
N ASP A 226 -6.31 -11.26 4.48
CA ASP A 226 -6.63 -11.52 3.08
C ASP A 226 -6.93 -10.23 2.29
N SER A 227 -7.42 -9.17 2.94
CA SER A 227 -7.49 -7.85 2.32
C SER A 227 -6.10 -7.26 2.13
N ILE A 228 -5.39 -7.10 3.23
CA ILE A 228 -4.12 -6.37 3.25
C ILE A 228 -3.04 -7.07 2.42
N LEU A 229 -2.90 -8.39 2.58
CA LEU A 229 -1.80 -9.13 1.94
C LEU A 229 -2.12 -9.71 0.55
N ILE A 230 -3.38 -9.69 0.14
CA ILE A 230 -3.80 -10.20 -1.18
C ILE A 230 -4.41 -9.09 -2.04
N ASP A 231 -5.46 -8.40 -1.57
CA ASP A 231 -6.18 -7.43 -2.39
C ASP A 231 -5.42 -6.12 -2.56
N GLU A 232 -5.01 -5.53 -1.45
CA GLU A 232 -4.27 -4.26 -1.42
C GLU A 232 -2.82 -4.42 -1.89
N ALA A 233 -2.29 -5.65 -1.82
CA ALA A 233 -0.91 -5.95 -2.21
C ALA A 233 -0.67 -6.00 -3.74
N ARG A 234 -1.48 -5.32 -4.54
CA ARG A 234 -1.32 -5.16 -5.99
C ARG A 234 -0.45 -3.97 -6.32
N THR A 235 -0.61 -2.88 -5.58
CA THR A 235 0.10 -1.60 -5.79
C THR A 235 1.14 -1.39 -4.69
N PRO A 236 2.36 -0.97 -5.02
CA PRO A 236 3.36 -0.62 -4.03
C PRO A 236 3.03 0.72 -3.35
N LEU A 237 3.52 0.89 -2.14
CA LEU A 237 3.57 2.19 -1.47
C LEU A 237 4.65 3.04 -2.13
N ILE A 238 4.32 4.26 -2.52
CA ILE A 238 5.21 5.18 -3.22
C ILE A 238 5.20 6.53 -2.52
N ILE A 239 6.37 7.05 -2.23
CA ILE A 239 6.59 8.45 -1.85
C ILE A 239 7.21 9.16 -3.05
N SER A 240 6.61 10.27 -3.46
CA SER A 240 7.04 11.06 -4.60
C SER A 240 7.12 12.54 -4.28
N GLN A 241 7.88 13.26 -5.09
CA GLN A 241 8.04 14.71 -5.04
C GLN A 241 7.88 15.29 -6.45
N PRO A 242 7.31 16.48 -6.61
CA PRO A 242 7.27 17.15 -7.90
C PRO A 242 8.69 17.38 -8.43
N ALA A 243 8.98 16.93 -9.65
CA ALA A 243 10.27 17.13 -10.29
C ALA A 243 10.54 18.63 -10.57
N GLU A 244 11.81 19.02 -10.52
CA GLU A 244 12.21 20.40 -10.83
C GLU A 244 12.25 20.72 -12.33
N GLU A 245 12.09 19.70 -13.19
CA GLU A 245 12.27 19.82 -14.63
C GLU A 245 11.21 20.68 -15.33
N SER A 246 11.68 21.34 -16.37
CA SER A 246 10.95 22.36 -17.12
C SER A 246 9.78 21.74 -17.91
N THR A 247 8.55 22.14 -17.60
CA THR A 247 7.33 21.82 -18.34
C THR A 247 7.34 22.33 -19.80
N THR A 248 8.28 23.22 -20.15
CA THR A 248 8.42 23.83 -21.48
C THR A 248 8.84 22.82 -22.56
N LYS A 249 9.62 21.78 -22.21
CA LYS A 249 10.02 20.74 -23.16
C LYS A 249 8.81 19.99 -23.72
N TYR A 250 7.88 19.55 -22.89
CA TYR A 250 6.66 18.86 -23.34
C TYR A 250 5.84 19.67 -24.35
N GLN A 251 5.71 20.99 -24.15
CA GLN A 251 5.03 21.88 -25.09
C GLN A 251 5.78 21.97 -26.42
N GLN A 252 7.10 22.08 -26.39
CA GLN A 252 7.93 22.10 -27.59
C GLN A 252 7.78 20.82 -28.42
N TYR A 253 7.88 19.64 -27.78
CA TYR A 253 7.75 18.37 -28.49
C TYR A 253 6.34 18.09 -28.99
N ALA A 254 5.30 18.49 -28.24
CA ALA A 254 3.91 18.39 -28.71
C ALA A 254 3.67 19.16 -30.02
N GLU A 255 4.32 20.33 -30.19
CA GLU A 255 4.22 21.09 -31.44
C GLU A 255 5.04 20.46 -32.57
N LEU A 256 6.23 19.96 -32.29
CA LEU A 256 7.11 19.34 -33.31
C LEU A 256 6.50 18.07 -33.90
N VAL A 257 5.87 17.23 -33.05
CA VAL A 257 5.26 15.97 -33.47
C VAL A 257 4.06 16.16 -34.39
N LYS A 258 3.34 17.28 -34.31
CA LYS A 258 2.23 17.60 -35.22
C LYS A 258 2.64 17.67 -36.69
N GLY A 259 3.93 17.95 -36.96
CA GLY A 259 4.49 17.99 -38.31
C GLY A 259 4.85 16.63 -38.91
N LEU A 260 4.71 15.53 -38.15
CA LEU A 260 5.03 14.18 -38.61
C LEU A 260 3.83 13.50 -39.29
N SER A 261 4.11 12.68 -40.31
CA SER A 261 3.10 11.93 -41.07
C SER A 261 3.17 10.43 -40.79
N GLU A 262 2.01 9.83 -40.54
CA GLU A 262 1.91 8.38 -40.34
C GLU A 262 2.39 7.59 -41.57
N ASN A 263 3.00 6.43 -41.40
CA ASN A 263 3.62 5.55 -42.40
C ASN A 263 4.87 6.10 -43.10
N THR A 264 5.17 7.41 -42.99
CA THR A 264 6.41 8.00 -43.52
C THR A 264 7.39 8.27 -42.38
N HIS A 265 6.95 9.02 -41.35
CA HIS A 265 7.80 9.44 -40.25
C HIS A 265 7.61 8.60 -38.98
N PHE A 266 6.43 7.98 -38.81
CA PHE A 266 6.18 7.07 -37.69
C PHE A 266 5.22 5.94 -38.07
N THR A 267 5.27 4.84 -37.32
CA THR A 267 4.33 3.72 -37.39
C THR A 267 3.54 3.62 -36.09
N ARG A 268 2.27 3.24 -36.18
CA ARG A 268 1.33 3.11 -35.06
C ARG A 268 0.84 1.68 -34.91
N ASP A 269 0.94 1.14 -33.69
CA ASP A 269 0.28 -0.12 -33.32
C ASP A 269 -0.79 0.19 -32.23
N GLU A 270 -2.06 0.20 -32.64
CA GLU A 270 -3.19 0.47 -31.73
C GLU A 270 -3.39 -0.64 -30.70
N LYS A 271 -3.00 -1.91 -30.99
CA LYS A 271 -3.18 -3.04 -30.06
C LYS A 271 -2.17 -3.01 -28.94
N GLN A 272 -0.95 -2.56 -29.25
CA GLN A 272 0.13 -2.45 -28.26
C GLN A 272 0.21 -1.04 -27.65
N ARG A 273 -0.61 -0.09 -28.16
CA ARG A 273 -0.59 1.32 -27.76
C ARG A 273 0.82 1.95 -27.87
N VAL A 274 1.55 1.61 -28.94
CA VAL A 274 2.89 2.09 -29.20
C VAL A 274 2.92 2.87 -30.53
N ALA A 275 3.65 3.99 -30.55
CA ALA A 275 3.99 4.72 -31.75
C ALA A 275 5.51 4.90 -31.81
N THR A 276 6.13 4.49 -32.91
CA THR A 276 7.59 4.49 -33.10
C THR A 276 8.00 5.26 -34.34
N LEU A 277 9.07 6.05 -34.21
CA LEU A 277 9.64 6.76 -35.36
C LEU A 277 10.24 5.77 -36.39
N THR A 278 10.10 6.09 -37.66
CA THR A 278 10.84 5.44 -38.75
C THR A 278 12.24 6.09 -38.91
N GLU A 279 13.12 5.53 -39.73
CA GLU A 279 14.40 6.17 -40.04
C GLU A 279 14.25 7.58 -40.63
N GLU A 280 13.22 7.80 -41.46
CA GLU A 280 12.89 9.12 -41.99
C GLU A 280 12.37 10.07 -40.94
N GLY A 281 11.59 9.53 -39.97
CA GLY A 281 11.11 10.28 -38.83
C GLY A 281 12.21 10.73 -37.88
N VAL A 282 13.20 9.86 -37.63
CA VAL A 282 14.40 10.20 -36.84
C VAL A 282 15.16 11.34 -37.50
N LYS A 283 15.49 11.24 -38.79
CA LYS A 283 16.15 12.32 -39.54
C LYS A 283 15.39 13.63 -39.50
N LYS A 284 14.05 13.55 -39.61
CA LYS A 284 13.21 14.74 -39.55
C LYS A 284 13.23 15.40 -38.17
N MET A 285 13.24 14.63 -37.10
CA MET A 285 13.35 15.16 -35.73
C MET A 285 14.74 15.75 -35.46
N GLU A 286 15.81 15.12 -35.96
CA GLU A 286 17.18 15.65 -35.90
C GLU A 286 17.30 17.01 -36.61
N GLU A 287 16.71 17.15 -37.78
CA GLU A 287 16.62 18.44 -38.48
C GLU A 287 15.88 19.52 -37.68
N LEU A 288 14.74 19.15 -37.12
CA LEU A 288 13.88 20.10 -36.37
C LEU A 288 14.51 20.53 -35.05
N LEU A 289 15.27 19.66 -34.38
CA LEU A 289 15.96 19.92 -33.13
C LEU A 289 17.38 20.48 -33.31
N GLY A 290 17.91 20.42 -34.52
CA GLY A 290 19.29 20.84 -34.83
C GLY A 290 20.35 19.95 -34.21
N LEU A 291 20.05 18.66 -34.05
CA LEU A 291 20.96 17.63 -33.49
C LEU A 291 21.53 16.77 -34.60
N GLU A 292 22.79 16.38 -34.45
CA GLU A 292 23.44 15.46 -35.44
C GLU A 292 22.97 14.01 -35.26
N ASN A 293 22.63 13.60 -34.02
CA ASN A 293 22.11 12.28 -33.71
C ASN A 293 21.33 12.31 -32.39
N ILE A 294 20.06 11.93 -32.42
CA ILE A 294 19.18 11.90 -31.22
C ILE A 294 19.47 10.70 -30.29
N TYR A 295 20.27 9.72 -30.70
CA TYR A 295 20.62 8.55 -29.89
C TYR A 295 21.99 8.66 -29.22
N THR A 296 22.57 9.87 -29.08
CA THR A 296 23.77 10.10 -28.27
C THR A 296 23.45 10.18 -26.77
N ASP A 297 24.50 10.09 -25.90
CA ASP A 297 24.36 10.09 -24.43
C ASP A 297 23.51 11.22 -23.86
N LYS A 298 23.44 12.36 -24.53
CA LYS A 298 22.54 13.50 -24.16
C LYS A 298 21.16 13.41 -24.79
N GLY A 299 20.95 12.52 -25.75
CA GLY A 299 19.71 12.43 -26.52
C GLY A 299 18.70 11.41 -26.00
N PHE A 300 19.04 10.59 -25.04
CA PHE A 300 18.10 9.59 -24.48
C PHE A 300 16.86 10.23 -23.87
N GLU A 301 17.02 11.33 -23.16
CA GLU A 301 15.93 12.12 -22.58
C GLU A 301 15.06 12.74 -23.67
N GLU A 302 15.68 13.24 -24.73
CA GLU A 302 14.98 13.84 -25.87
C GLU A 302 14.17 12.79 -26.64
N VAL A 303 14.73 11.59 -26.85
CA VAL A 303 14.01 10.46 -27.48
C VAL A 303 12.80 10.09 -26.66
N HIS A 304 12.92 10.01 -25.33
CA HIS A 304 11.79 9.73 -24.44
C HIS A 304 10.66 10.76 -24.60
N HIS A 305 10.97 12.05 -24.55
CA HIS A 305 9.97 13.10 -24.73
C HIS A 305 9.29 13.05 -26.11
N ILE A 306 10.06 12.77 -27.16
CA ILE A 306 9.53 12.61 -28.52
C ILE A 306 8.56 11.43 -28.59
N GLU A 307 8.95 10.29 -28.02
CA GLU A 307 8.11 9.08 -28.02
C GLU A 307 6.81 9.31 -27.24
N GLN A 308 6.87 9.94 -26.07
CA GLN A 308 5.66 10.24 -25.28
C GLN A 308 4.75 11.27 -26.02
N ALA A 309 5.32 12.31 -26.61
CA ALA A 309 4.57 13.27 -27.40
C ALA A 309 3.93 12.62 -28.64
N LEU A 310 4.67 11.74 -29.32
CA LEU A 310 4.17 11.00 -30.49
C LEU A 310 3.04 10.03 -30.07
N ARG A 311 3.21 9.33 -28.96
CA ARG A 311 2.22 8.43 -28.39
C ARG A 311 0.94 9.17 -28.00
N ALA A 312 1.06 10.31 -27.30
CA ALA A 312 -0.05 11.17 -26.96
C ALA A 312 -0.83 11.66 -28.19
N TYR A 313 -0.10 12.02 -29.27
CA TYR A 313 -0.68 12.52 -30.51
C TYR A 313 -1.36 11.43 -31.34
N ALA A 314 -0.68 10.29 -31.56
CA ALA A 314 -1.08 9.26 -32.50
C ALA A 314 -2.11 8.25 -31.92
N ILE A 315 -2.11 8.00 -30.60
CA ILE A 315 -2.87 6.92 -29.98
C ILE A 315 -3.97 7.42 -29.06
N TYR A 316 -3.68 8.38 -28.18
CA TYR A 316 -4.65 8.83 -27.18
C TYR A 316 -5.60 9.89 -27.71
N ARG A 317 -6.92 9.67 -27.53
CA ARG A 317 -8.00 10.50 -28.12
C ARG A 317 -8.86 11.11 -27.02
N THR A 318 -9.15 12.40 -27.16
CA THR A 318 -10.11 13.12 -26.31
C THR A 318 -11.50 12.46 -26.39
N ASP A 319 -12.23 12.42 -25.30
CA ASP A 319 -13.56 11.82 -25.12
C ASP A 319 -13.60 10.28 -25.26
N VAL A 320 -12.44 9.63 -25.43
CA VAL A 320 -12.30 8.17 -25.49
C VAL A 320 -11.37 7.69 -24.39
N ASP A 321 -10.12 8.16 -24.39
CA ASP A 321 -9.10 7.74 -23.43
C ASP A 321 -8.97 8.73 -22.26
N TYR A 322 -9.36 9.98 -22.46
CA TYR A 322 -9.37 11.05 -21.46
C TYR A 322 -10.37 12.15 -21.83
N VAL A 323 -10.74 12.97 -20.84
CA VAL A 323 -11.52 14.20 -21.05
C VAL A 323 -10.78 15.40 -20.49
N VAL A 324 -11.02 16.59 -21.07
CA VAL A 324 -10.54 17.85 -20.54
C VAL A 324 -11.66 18.51 -19.74
N LYS A 325 -11.48 18.67 -18.44
CA LYS A 325 -12.46 19.27 -17.55
C LYS A 325 -11.79 20.21 -16.56
N ASP A 326 -12.34 21.42 -16.43
CA ASP A 326 -11.86 22.46 -15.51
C ASP A 326 -10.37 22.82 -15.69
N GLY A 327 -9.79 22.55 -16.87
CA GLY A 327 -8.38 22.81 -17.19
C GLY A 327 -7.44 21.65 -16.83
N GLU A 328 -7.97 20.49 -16.46
CA GLU A 328 -7.22 19.27 -16.13
C GLU A 328 -7.58 18.12 -17.07
N ILE A 329 -6.61 17.22 -17.29
CA ILE A 329 -6.81 15.96 -18.01
C ILE A 329 -7.31 14.91 -17.01
N ILE A 330 -8.49 14.35 -17.27
CA ILE A 330 -9.05 13.26 -16.46
C ILE A 330 -9.11 12.01 -17.33
N ILE A 331 -8.48 10.95 -16.88
CA ILE A 331 -8.44 9.66 -17.60
C ILE A 331 -9.85 9.05 -17.64
N VAL A 332 -10.19 8.43 -18.77
CA VAL A 332 -11.38 7.61 -18.94
C VAL A 332 -10.95 6.14 -18.88
N ASP A 333 -11.53 5.38 -17.99
CA ASP A 333 -11.25 3.94 -17.90
C ASP A 333 -11.77 3.22 -19.16
N GLU A 334 -10.90 2.45 -19.78
CA GLU A 334 -11.16 1.76 -21.06
C GLU A 334 -12.31 0.72 -20.96
N PHE A 335 -12.47 0.11 -19.77
CA PHE A 335 -13.43 -0.98 -19.57
C PHE A 335 -14.78 -0.47 -19.05
N THR A 336 -14.77 0.53 -18.21
CA THR A 336 -15.99 1.05 -17.56
C THR A 336 -16.50 2.34 -18.14
N GLY A 337 -15.68 3.07 -18.92
CA GLY A 337 -16.00 4.40 -19.45
C GLY A 337 -16.09 5.48 -18.37
N ARG A 338 -15.62 5.20 -17.14
CA ARG A 338 -15.67 6.13 -16.01
C ARG A 338 -14.54 7.14 -16.05
N LEU A 339 -14.80 8.32 -15.52
CA LEU A 339 -13.77 9.32 -15.26
C LEU A 339 -12.99 8.95 -14.00
N MET A 340 -11.67 8.98 -14.09
CA MET A 340 -10.74 8.70 -13.00
C MET A 340 -10.04 10.00 -12.54
N PRO A 341 -10.68 10.83 -11.70
CA PRO A 341 -10.05 12.05 -11.20
C PRO A 341 -8.87 11.71 -10.28
N GLY A 342 -7.80 12.48 -10.40
CA GLY A 342 -6.58 12.29 -9.60
C GLY A 342 -5.61 11.24 -10.16
N ARG A 343 -6.02 10.39 -11.10
CA ARG A 343 -5.14 9.41 -11.75
C ARG A 343 -4.39 10.05 -12.91
N ARG A 344 -3.10 9.68 -13.08
CA ARG A 344 -2.23 10.21 -14.14
C ARG A 344 -1.59 9.08 -14.92
N TYR A 345 -1.39 9.26 -16.22
CA TYR A 345 -0.54 8.36 -17.00
C TYR A 345 0.91 8.53 -16.55
N SER A 346 1.65 7.42 -16.48
CA SER A 346 3.06 7.38 -16.08
C SER A 346 4.01 7.81 -17.20
N HIS A 347 5.27 8.02 -16.84
CA HIS A 347 6.41 8.23 -17.74
C HIS A 347 6.25 9.44 -18.69
N GLY A 348 5.78 10.56 -18.19
CA GLY A 348 5.66 11.79 -19.00
C GLY A 348 4.50 11.79 -20.02
N LEU A 349 3.76 10.68 -20.16
CA LEU A 349 2.64 10.61 -21.10
C LEU A 349 1.50 11.56 -20.72
N HIS A 350 1.21 11.72 -19.42
CA HIS A 350 0.17 12.64 -18.96
C HIS A 350 0.53 14.06 -19.31
N GLN A 351 1.77 14.47 -19.07
CA GLN A 351 2.32 15.78 -19.44
C GLN A 351 2.31 15.99 -20.96
N ALA A 352 2.62 14.96 -21.73
CA ALA A 352 2.52 15.01 -23.18
C ALA A 352 1.07 15.21 -23.67
N ILE A 353 0.08 14.63 -22.98
CA ILE A 353 -1.34 14.85 -23.27
C ILE A 353 -1.77 16.25 -22.81
N GLU A 354 -1.35 16.72 -21.63
CA GLU A 354 -1.57 18.09 -21.15
C GLU A 354 -1.03 19.11 -22.15
N ALA A 355 0.19 18.89 -22.66
CA ALA A 355 0.79 19.74 -23.70
C ALA A 355 0.04 19.68 -25.04
N LYS A 356 -0.42 18.50 -25.45
CA LYS A 356 -1.23 18.28 -26.65
C LYS A 356 -2.53 19.07 -26.60
N GLU A 357 -3.23 19.06 -25.45
CA GLU A 357 -4.53 19.72 -25.27
C GLU A 357 -4.39 21.18 -24.82
N HIS A 358 -3.15 21.72 -24.75
CA HIS A 358 -2.84 23.11 -24.37
C HIS A 358 -3.38 23.49 -22.97
N VAL A 359 -3.46 22.53 -22.05
CA VAL A 359 -3.72 22.80 -20.64
C VAL A 359 -2.40 23.05 -19.92
N GLU A 360 -2.45 23.53 -18.68
CA GLU A 360 -1.25 23.75 -17.88
C GLU A 360 -0.54 22.43 -17.63
N VAL A 361 0.68 22.28 -18.13
CA VAL A 361 1.49 21.07 -17.94
C VAL A 361 1.97 21.04 -16.49
N GLN A 362 1.46 20.08 -15.73
CA GLN A 362 1.86 19.90 -14.34
C GLN A 362 3.22 19.19 -14.26
N ARG A 363 3.99 19.51 -13.24
CA ARG A 363 5.32 18.93 -13.03
C ARG A 363 5.25 17.41 -12.92
N GLU A 364 6.23 16.74 -13.48
CA GLU A 364 6.41 15.30 -13.31
C GLU A 364 6.65 14.96 -11.84
N SER A 365 6.28 13.77 -11.41
CA SER A 365 6.48 13.32 -10.05
C SER A 365 7.67 12.34 -10.02
N LYS A 366 8.76 12.72 -9.34
CA LYS A 366 9.92 11.85 -9.14
C LYS A 366 9.69 10.92 -7.96
N THR A 367 9.90 9.63 -8.13
CA THR A 367 9.78 8.64 -7.06
C THR A 367 10.98 8.75 -6.12
N LEU A 368 10.74 9.06 -4.86
CA LEU A 368 11.77 9.15 -3.83
C LEU A 368 12.01 7.79 -3.15
N ALA A 369 10.94 7.08 -2.82
CA ALA A 369 11.00 5.79 -2.16
C ALA A 369 9.78 4.95 -2.51
N THR A 370 9.96 3.64 -2.58
CA THR A 370 8.89 2.68 -2.83
C THR A 370 9.13 1.38 -2.10
N ILE A 371 8.04 0.70 -1.70
CA ILE A 371 8.08 -0.67 -1.17
C ILE A 371 6.74 -1.36 -1.43
N THR A 372 6.75 -2.64 -1.78
CA THR A 372 5.53 -3.44 -1.84
C THR A 372 5.09 -3.89 -0.44
N PHE A 373 3.77 -4.05 -0.23
CA PHE A 373 3.27 -4.62 1.03
C PHE A 373 3.89 -5.95 1.35
N GLN A 374 4.09 -6.80 0.32
CA GLN A 374 4.73 -8.10 0.48
C GLN A 374 6.11 -7.98 1.12
N ASN A 375 6.95 -7.10 0.60
CA ASN A 375 8.30 -6.92 1.12
C ASN A 375 8.32 -6.21 2.46
N TYR A 376 7.42 -5.23 2.68
CA TYR A 376 7.29 -4.56 3.97
C TYR A 376 6.94 -5.54 5.10
N PHE A 377 5.88 -6.34 4.95
CA PHE A 377 5.47 -7.28 6.00
C PHE A 377 6.45 -8.44 6.21
N ARG A 378 7.26 -8.77 5.21
CA ARG A 378 8.36 -9.75 5.35
C ARG A 378 9.55 -9.23 6.18
N LEU A 379 9.63 -7.94 6.47
CA LEU A 379 10.65 -7.36 7.36
C LEU A 379 10.41 -7.66 8.84
N TYR A 380 9.17 -7.99 9.22
CA TYR A 380 8.89 -8.35 10.62
C TYR A 380 9.59 -9.64 11.00
N GLY A 381 10.22 -9.63 12.17
CA GLY A 381 10.85 -10.84 12.74
C GLY A 381 9.82 -11.96 12.97
N LYS A 382 8.56 -11.59 13.24
CA LYS A 382 7.43 -12.50 13.39
C LYS A 382 6.17 -11.85 12.80
N LEU A 383 5.48 -12.57 11.94
CA LEU A 383 4.23 -12.13 11.30
C LEU A 383 3.12 -13.13 11.61
N ALA A 384 1.92 -12.64 11.85
CA ALA A 384 0.71 -13.44 11.99
C ALA A 384 -0.47 -12.70 11.36
N GLY A 385 -1.56 -13.39 11.09
CA GLY A 385 -2.75 -12.78 10.53
C GLY A 385 -4.03 -13.43 10.99
N MET A 386 -5.14 -12.71 10.87
CA MET A 386 -6.46 -13.24 11.17
C MET A 386 -7.48 -12.77 10.13
N THR A 387 -8.39 -13.64 9.73
CA THR A 387 -9.51 -13.36 8.82
C THR A 387 -10.56 -14.47 8.91
N GLY A 388 -11.71 -14.28 8.27
CA GLY A 388 -12.74 -15.31 8.12
C GLY A 388 -12.56 -16.24 6.91
N THR A 389 -11.60 -15.99 6.01
CA THR A 389 -11.58 -16.51 4.63
C THR A 389 -10.17 -16.76 4.05
N ALA A 390 -9.17 -17.14 4.85
CA ALA A 390 -7.80 -17.35 4.38
C ALA A 390 -7.57 -18.67 3.63
N LYS A 391 -8.35 -19.69 3.89
CA LYS A 391 -8.10 -21.06 3.38
C LYS A 391 -8.12 -21.17 1.86
N THR A 392 -8.87 -20.30 1.18
CA THR A 392 -8.91 -20.25 -0.28
C THR A 392 -7.59 -19.81 -0.91
N GLU A 393 -6.81 -19.00 -0.19
CA GLU A 393 -5.55 -18.39 -0.62
C GLU A 393 -4.33 -18.96 0.15
N GLU A 394 -4.46 -20.12 0.80
CA GLU A 394 -3.42 -20.73 1.63
C GLU A 394 -2.09 -20.90 0.89
N GLU A 395 -2.14 -21.28 -0.40
CA GLU A 395 -0.96 -21.48 -1.23
C GLU A 395 -0.19 -20.16 -1.44
N GLU A 396 -0.90 -19.06 -1.61
CA GLU A 396 -0.31 -17.73 -1.75
C GLU A 396 0.33 -17.25 -0.44
N PHE A 397 -0.37 -17.39 0.68
CA PHE A 397 0.16 -17.03 1.99
C PHE A 397 1.43 -17.83 2.34
N GLU A 398 1.46 -19.12 2.02
CA GLU A 398 2.64 -19.95 2.28
C GLU A 398 3.79 -19.62 1.33
N SER A 399 3.51 -19.41 0.04
CA SER A 399 4.57 -19.18 -0.96
C SER A 399 5.24 -17.80 -0.79
N ILE A 400 4.46 -16.73 -0.59
CA ILE A 400 4.95 -15.35 -0.52
C ILE A 400 5.40 -14.98 0.89
N TYR A 401 4.54 -15.20 1.90
CA TYR A 401 4.75 -14.70 3.27
C TYR A 401 5.26 -15.75 4.24
N LYS A 402 5.34 -17.02 3.83
CA LYS A 402 5.68 -18.17 4.69
C LYS A 402 4.70 -18.35 5.85
N LEU A 403 3.46 -17.89 5.68
CA LEU A 403 2.40 -18.00 6.67
C LEU A 403 1.53 -19.25 6.39
N ARG A 404 1.35 -20.07 7.42
CA ARG A 404 0.43 -21.22 7.38
C ARG A 404 -0.94 -20.79 7.84
N THR A 405 -1.97 -21.29 7.17
CA THR A 405 -3.37 -21.03 7.54
C THR A 405 -3.91 -22.15 8.41
N LEU A 406 -4.39 -21.80 9.61
CA LEU A 406 -5.04 -22.70 10.54
C LEU A 406 -6.51 -22.33 10.70
N VAL A 407 -7.39 -23.24 10.25
CA VAL A 407 -8.85 -23.05 10.38
C VAL A 407 -9.27 -23.42 11.79
N ILE A 408 -9.73 -22.44 12.55
CA ILE A 408 -10.18 -22.61 13.93
C ILE A 408 -11.67 -22.97 13.92
N PRO A 409 -12.10 -24.00 14.66
CA PRO A 409 -13.51 -24.34 14.77
C PRO A 409 -14.32 -23.22 15.42
N THR A 410 -15.57 -23.06 15.03
CA THR A 410 -16.49 -22.07 15.62
C THR A 410 -16.88 -22.48 17.03
N HIS A 411 -17.19 -21.49 17.88
CA HIS A 411 -17.67 -21.75 19.26
C HIS A 411 -19.01 -22.46 19.25
N MET A 412 -19.95 -21.97 18.44
CA MET A 412 -21.26 -22.60 18.22
C MET A 412 -21.35 -23.11 16.77
N PRO A 413 -22.08 -24.21 16.51
CA PRO A 413 -22.29 -24.67 15.14
C PRO A 413 -22.95 -23.61 14.26
N VAL A 414 -22.54 -23.53 13.00
CA VAL A 414 -23.17 -22.66 12.01
C VAL A 414 -24.52 -23.27 11.60
N THR A 415 -25.61 -22.56 11.84
CA THR A 415 -26.97 -22.99 11.52
C THR A 415 -27.54 -22.31 10.26
N ARG A 416 -26.77 -21.41 9.64
CA ARG A 416 -27.15 -20.73 8.41
C ARG A 416 -27.36 -21.70 7.25
N GLU A 417 -28.45 -21.51 6.48
CA GLU A 417 -28.76 -22.24 5.28
C GLU A 417 -28.14 -21.52 4.05
N ASP A 418 -27.16 -22.14 3.40
CA ASP A 418 -26.56 -21.63 2.17
C ASP A 418 -27.28 -22.27 0.96
N LYS A 419 -28.18 -21.51 0.30
CA LYS A 419 -28.94 -21.97 -0.86
C LYS A 419 -28.11 -22.00 -2.14
N SER A 420 -28.53 -22.83 -3.09
CA SER A 420 -27.93 -22.88 -4.43
C SER A 420 -28.10 -21.55 -5.17
N ASP A 421 -27.17 -21.26 -6.07
CA ASP A 421 -27.23 -20.07 -6.91
C ASP A 421 -28.46 -20.10 -7.83
N ALA A 422 -29.10 -18.96 -7.99
CA ALA A 422 -30.19 -18.72 -8.94
C ALA A 422 -29.64 -18.02 -10.17
N VAL A 423 -29.63 -18.72 -11.32
CA VAL A 423 -28.98 -18.22 -12.55
C VAL A 423 -30.03 -17.78 -13.54
N TYR A 424 -29.99 -16.53 -13.95
CA TYR A 424 -30.90 -15.86 -14.87
C TYR A 424 -30.26 -15.58 -16.24
N SER A 425 -31.07 -15.43 -17.27
CA SER A 425 -30.61 -15.08 -18.63
C SER A 425 -30.11 -13.63 -18.69
N THR A 426 -30.76 -12.70 -17.98
CA THR A 426 -30.51 -11.25 -18.05
C THR A 426 -30.28 -10.63 -16.67
N VAL A 427 -29.55 -9.52 -16.62
CA VAL A 427 -29.32 -8.73 -15.39
C VAL A 427 -30.66 -8.17 -14.86
N VAL A 428 -31.56 -7.72 -15.73
CA VAL A 428 -32.86 -7.14 -15.34
C VAL A 428 -33.74 -8.15 -14.61
N ALA A 429 -33.83 -9.39 -15.14
CA ALA A 429 -34.61 -10.46 -14.49
C ALA A 429 -34.03 -10.84 -13.12
N LYS A 430 -32.72 -10.91 -13.01
CA LYS A 430 -31.97 -11.14 -11.78
C LYS A 430 -32.30 -10.08 -10.71
N PHE A 431 -32.20 -8.81 -11.04
CA PHE A 431 -32.45 -7.71 -10.10
C PHE A 431 -33.90 -7.67 -9.61
N ARG A 432 -34.86 -7.91 -10.52
CA ARG A 432 -36.28 -8.03 -10.15
C ARG A 432 -36.54 -9.19 -9.19
N ALA A 433 -35.89 -10.33 -9.41
CA ALA A 433 -36.01 -11.47 -8.52
C ALA A 433 -35.47 -11.18 -7.12
N VAL A 434 -34.31 -10.51 -7.04
CA VAL A 434 -33.73 -10.09 -5.74
C VAL A 434 -34.67 -9.14 -5.01
N ALA A 435 -35.17 -8.10 -5.69
CA ALA A 435 -36.12 -7.14 -5.12
C ALA A 435 -37.44 -7.79 -4.66
N THR A 436 -37.96 -8.75 -5.41
CA THR A 436 -39.18 -9.51 -5.04
C THR A 436 -38.96 -10.30 -3.77
N ILE A 437 -37.83 -11.04 -3.66
CA ILE A 437 -37.50 -11.80 -2.44
C ILE A 437 -37.27 -10.88 -1.25
N ALA A 438 -36.57 -9.75 -1.46
CA ALA A 438 -36.36 -8.76 -0.42
C ALA A 438 -37.70 -8.24 0.12
N LYS A 439 -38.68 -7.95 -0.76
CA LYS A 439 -40.04 -7.55 -0.37
C LYS A 439 -40.76 -8.61 0.44
N GLU A 440 -40.74 -9.88 -0.02
CA GLU A 440 -41.36 -10.99 0.69
C GLU A 440 -40.79 -11.17 2.12
N LYS A 441 -39.48 -10.98 2.27
CA LYS A 441 -38.80 -11.09 3.56
C LYS A 441 -39.14 -9.86 4.46
N PHE A 442 -39.18 -8.67 3.86
CA PHE A 442 -39.62 -7.44 4.54
C PHE A 442 -41.03 -7.59 5.12
N GLU A 443 -41.97 -8.08 4.34
CA GLU A 443 -43.36 -8.30 4.75
C GLU A 443 -43.47 -9.30 5.94
N LYS A 444 -42.53 -10.26 6.01
CA LYS A 444 -42.38 -11.20 7.14
C LYS A 444 -41.65 -10.58 8.34
N GLY A 445 -41.14 -9.36 8.21
CA GLY A 445 -40.35 -8.68 9.24
C GLY A 445 -38.91 -9.23 9.38
N GLN A 446 -38.45 -10.02 8.42
CA GLN A 446 -37.09 -10.57 8.41
C GLN A 446 -36.12 -9.56 7.82
N PRO A 447 -34.93 -9.27 8.45
CA PRO A 447 -33.96 -8.35 7.89
C PRO A 447 -33.23 -8.97 6.69
N VAL A 448 -32.90 -8.14 5.69
CA VAL A 448 -32.20 -8.54 4.47
C VAL A 448 -30.99 -7.64 4.23
N LEU A 449 -29.86 -8.26 3.95
CA LEU A 449 -28.65 -7.63 3.44
C LEU A 449 -28.46 -7.99 1.97
N ILE A 450 -28.49 -7.01 1.08
CA ILE A 450 -28.27 -7.18 -0.35
C ILE A 450 -26.86 -6.75 -0.67
N GLY A 451 -26.00 -7.68 -1.12
CA GLY A 451 -24.63 -7.43 -1.54
C GLY A 451 -24.56 -7.13 -3.04
N THR A 452 -23.93 -6.04 -3.42
CA THR A 452 -23.69 -5.62 -4.82
C THR A 452 -22.20 -5.46 -5.08
N THR A 453 -21.78 -5.48 -6.35
CA THR A 453 -20.37 -5.37 -6.74
C THR A 453 -19.93 -3.94 -7.04
N SER A 454 -20.86 -3.01 -7.25
CA SER A 454 -20.55 -1.60 -7.52
C SER A 454 -21.60 -0.66 -6.95
N ILE A 455 -21.24 0.62 -6.83
CA ILE A 455 -22.13 1.69 -6.37
C ILE A 455 -23.32 1.84 -7.30
N GLU A 456 -23.10 1.79 -8.62
CA GLU A 456 -24.18 1.89 -9.63
C GLU A 456 -25.20 0.77 -9.48
N LYS A 457 -24.74 -0.46 -9.23
CA LYS A 457 -25.63 -1.61 -9.01
C LYS A 457 -26.40 -1.47 -7.68
N SER A 458 -25.80 -0.83 -6.67
CA SER A 458 -26.49 -0.48 -5.42
C SER A 458 -27.61 0.54 -5.66
N GLU A 459 -27.33 1.58 -6.41
CA GLU A 459 -28.31 2.62 -6.78
C GLU A 459 -29.45 2.05 -7.63
N ALA A 460 -29.11 1.22 -8.64
CA ALA A 460 -30.12 0.54 -9.47
C ALA A 460 -31.02 -0.39 -8.66
N MET A 461 -30.46 -1.12 -7.68
CA MET A 461 -31.24 -1.95 -6.77
C MET A 461 -32.15 -1.09 -5.88
N GLY A 462 -31.64 0.05 -5.40
CA GLY A 462 -32.39 1.01 -4.61
C GLY A 462 -33.63 1.54 -5.35
N LEU A 463 -33.47 1.93 -6.61
CA LEU A 463 -34.58 2.39 -7.46
C LEU A 463 -35.67 1.32 -7.62
N LEU A 464 -35.30 0.05 -7.78
CA LEU A 464 -36.26 -1.06 -7.88
C LEU A 464 -37.00 -1.29 -6.58
N LEU A 465 -36.35 -1.17 -5.42
CA LEU A 465 -37.00 -1.29 -4.11
C LEU A 465 -37.96 -0.12 -3.86
N GLU A 466 -37.60 1.08 -4.30
CA GLU A 466 -38.45 2.27 -4.22
C GLU A 466 -39.72 2.12 -5.08
N GLU A 467 -39.58 1.61 -6.31
CA GLU A 467 -40.72 1.26 -7.17
C GLU A 467 -41.67 0.26 -6.49
N MET A 468 -41.09 -0.71 -5.75
CA MET A 468 -41.86 -1.72 -4.99
C MET A 468 -42.37 -1.20 -3.61
N GLN A 469 -42.08 0.04 -3.27
CA GLN A 469 -42.44 0.68 -1.97
C GLN A 469 -41.85 -0.05 -0.75
N VAL A 470 -40.62 -0.53 -0.88
CA VAL A 470 -39.86 -1.17 0.21
C VAL A 470 -38.82 -0.18 0.74
N PRO A 471 -38.87 0.21 2.03
CA PRO A 471 -37.87 1.09 2.59
C PRO A 471 -36.51 0.38 2.67
N TYR A 472 -35.44 1.10 2.31
CA TYR A 472 -34.08 0.58 2.32
C TYR A 472 -33.07 1.60 2.77
N GLN A 473 -31.87 1.13 3.10
CA GLN A 473 -30.69 1.95 3.38
C GLN A 473 -29.56 1.48 2.48
N ILE A 474 -28.79 2.42 1.88
CA ILE A 474 -27.62 2.10 1.08
C ILE A 474 -26.36 2.39 1.89
N LEU A 475 -25.47 1.42 1.94
CA LEU A 475 -24.16 1.50 2.53
C LEU A 475 -23.13 1.45 1.40
N ASN A 476 -22.52 2.58 1.08
CA ASN A 476 -21.51 2.71 0.04
C ASN A 476 -20.50 3.80 0.40
N ALA A 477 -19.41 3.91 -0.36
CA ALA A 477 -18.33 4.89 -0.16
C ALA A 477 -18.78 6.36 -0.03
N LYS A 478 -19.97 6.71 -0.51
CA LYS A 478 -20.53 8.07 -0.39
C LYS A 478 -21.11 8.41 1.00
N GLN A 479 -21.24 7.45 1.91
CA GLN A 479 -21.94 7.62 3.20
C GLN A 479 -21.15 7.17 4.43
N HIS A 480 -19.83 7.26 4.41
CA HIS A 480 -18.93 6.76 5.48
C HIS A 480 -19.29 7.18 6.90
N GLN A 481 -19.68 8.42 7.12
CA GLN A 481 -20.01 8.93 8.46
C GLN A 481 -21.24 8.25 9.10
N ARG A 482 -22.13 7.64 8.29
CA ARG A 482 -23.32 6.93 8.76
C ARG A 482 -23.17 5.41 8.73
N GLU A 483 -22.06 4.93 8.30
CA GLU A 483 -21.82 3.49 8.10
C GLU A 483 -22.10 2.67 9.36
N ALA A 484 -21.53 3.07 10.48
CA ALA A 484 -21.72 2.36 11.75
C ALA A 484 -23.17 2.35 12.24
N GLU A 485 -23.92 3.44 12.01
CA GLU A 485 -25.35 3.55 12.37
C GLU A 485 -26.21 2.65 11.48
N ILE A 486 -25.94 2.65 10.15
CA ILE A 486 -26.67 1.82 9.18
C ILE A 486 -26.46 0.36 9.50
N ILE A 487 -25.20 -0.05 9.78
CA ILE A 487 -24.89 -1.44 10.14
C ILE A 487 -25.53 -1.85 11.47
N ALA A 488 -25.54 -0.99 12.46
CA ALA A 488 -26.23 -1.25 13.73
C ALA A 488 -27.73 -1.47 13.50
N GLY A 489 -28.33 -0.79 12.51
CA GLY A 489 -29.73 -0.95 12.11
C GLY A 489 -30.01 -2.18 11.23
N ALA A 490 -29.01 -2.74 10.53
CA ALA A 490 -29.21 -3.77 9.50
C ALA A 490 -29.78 -5.10 10.04
N GLY A 491 -29.64 -5.39 11.33
CA GLY A 491 -30.18 -6.59 11.96
C GLY A 491 -31.56 -6.40 12.60
N GLN A 492 -32.20 -5.22 12.47
CA GLN A 492 -33.49 -4.92 13.07
C GLN A 492 -34.66 -5.47 12.24
N LYS A 493 -35.85 -5.55 12.84
CA LYS A 493 -37.03 -6.09 12.20
C LYS A 493 -37.37 -5.36 10.91
N GLY A 494 -37.44 -6.10 9.79
CA GLY A 494 -37.76 -5.57 8.47
C GLY A 494 -36.75 -4.59 7.87
N ALA A 495 -35.52 -4.53 8.38
CA ALA A 495 -34.46 -3.71 7.79
C ALA A 495 -34.02 -4.28 6.46
N ILE A 496 -33.99 -3.44 5.41
CA ILE A 496 -33.39 -3.77 4.12
C ILE A 496 -32.15 -2.88 3.94
N THR A 497 -31.00 -3.52 3.86
CA THR A 497 -29.72 -2.82 3.69
C THR A 497 -29.07 -3.29 2.39
N ILE A 498 -28.73 -2.34 1.52
CA ILE A 498 -27.92 -2.59 0.31
C ILE A 498 -26.50 -2.20 0.65
N ALA A 499 -25.55 -3.09 0.44
CA ALA A 499 -24.15 -2.83 0.71
C ALA A 499 -23.27 -3.20 -0.50
N THR A 500 -22.30 -2.35 -0.85
CA THR A 500 -21.21 -2.77 -1.71
C THR A 500 -20.34 -3.78 -0.96
N ASN A 501 -19.52 -4.53 -1.69
CA ASN A 501 -18.83 -5.74 -1.23
C ASN A 501 -18.19 -5.65 0.15
N MET A 502 -17.61 -4.49 0.46
CA MET A 502 -16.73 -4.33 1.62
C MET A 502 -17.25 -3.32 2.63
N ALA A 503 -18.31 -2.58 2.29
CA ALA A 503 -18.93 -1.65 3.22
C ALA A 503 -19.35 -2.39 4.51
N GLY A 504 -18.93 -1.85 5.66
CA GLY A 504 -19.14 -2.45 6.96
C GLY A 504 -18.23 -3.63 7.33
N ARG A 505 -17.10 -3.83 6.61
CA ARG A 505 -16.09 -4.83 7.01
C ARG A 505 -15.56 -4.51 8.42
N GLY A 506 -15.29 -5.55 9.22
CA GLY A 506 -14.85 -5.38 10.60
C GLY A 506 -15.95 -4.97 11.59
N THR A 507 -17.19 -4.69 11.13
CA THR A 507 -18.34 -4.37 11.98
C THR A 507 -19.31 -5.55 12.08
N ASP A 508 -19.88 -5.75 13.29
CA ASP A 508 -20.79 -6.86 13.58
C ASP A 508 -22.25 -6.44 13.44
N ILE A 509 -23.04 -7.20 12.67
CA ILE A 509 -24.49 -7.01 12.57
C ILE A 509 -25.16 -7.81 13.68
N LYS A 510 -25.71 -7.11 14.68
CA LYS A 510 -26.43 -7.74 15.78
C LYS A 510 -27.91 -7.88 15.44
N LEU A 511 -28.45 -9.09 15.63
CA LEU A 511 -29.87 -9.31 15.43
C LEU A 511 -30.68 -8.61 16.52
N GLY A 512 -31.77 -7.96 16.10
CA GLY A 512 -32.75 -7.40 17.00
C GLY A 512 -33.52 -8.49 17.79
N GLU A 513 -34.20 -8.09 18.85
CA GLU A 513 -34.95 -9.02 19.68
C GLU A 513 -36.07 -9.75 18.91
N GLY A 514 -36.10 -11.07 19.02
CA GLY A 514 -37.06 -11.93 18.32
C GLY A 514 -36.73 -12.28 16.86
N ILE A 515 -35.70 -11.66 16.22
CA ILE A 515 -35.37 -11.88 14.82
C ILE A 515 -34.83 -13.29 14.57
N ALA A 516 -34.12 -13.88 15.53
CA ALA A 516 -33.73 -15.29 15.46
C ALA A 516 -34.90 -16.23 15.23
N GLY A 517 -36.08 -15.95 15.91
CA GLY A 517 -37.31 -16.70 15.72
C GLY A 517 -37.95 -16.56 14.32
N LEU A 518 -37.64 -15.48 13.58
CA LEU A 518 -38.09 -15.25 12.19
C LEU A 518 -37.13 -15.87 11.13
N GLY A 519 -36.06 -16.51 11.59
CA GLY A 519 -35.07 -17.13 10.70
C GLY A 519 -33.77 -16.33 10.52
N GLY A 520 -33.56 -15.26 11.31
CA GLY A 520 -32.33 -14.48 11.32
C GLY A 520 -32.13 -13.57 10.11
N LEU A 521 -30.90 -13.15 9.85
CA LEU A 521 -30.54 -12.27 8.73
C LEU A 521 -30.48 -13.06 7.41
N VAL A 522 -31.11 -12.51 6.37
CA VAL A 522 -31.02 -13.04 5.00
C VAL A 522 -29.96 -12.26 4.22
N VAL A 523 -29.05 -12.96 3.56
CA VAL A 523 -28.02 -12.38 2.70
C VAL A 523 -28.30 -12.75 1.24
N LEU A 524 -28.49 -11.73 0.40
CA LEU A 524 -28.72 -11.88 -1.03
C LEU A 524 -27.55 -11.25 -1.79
N GLY A 525 -26.71 -12.08 -2.44
CA GLY A 525 -25.66 -11.56 -3.33
C GLY A 525 -26.23 -11.37 -4.73
N THR A 526 -26.07 -10.18 -5.31
CA THR A 526 -26.56 -9.89 -6.66
C THR A 526 -25.66 -10.45 -7.75
N GLU A 527 -24.42 -10.82 -7.40
CA GLU A 527 -23.43 -11.42 -8.31
C GLU A 527 -22.48 -12.33 -7.53
N ARG A 528 -21.74 -13.16 -8.27
CA ARG A 528 -20.53 -13.81 -7.76
C ARG A 528 -19.32 -12.92 -8.04
N HIS A 529 -18.49 -12.75 -7.01
CA HIS A 529 -17.24 -12.00 -7.12
C HIS A 529 -16.17 -12.80 -7.85
N GLU A 530 -15.09 -12.13 -8.25
CA GLU A 530 -13.92 -12.75 -8.84
C GLU A 530 -13.25 -13.77 -7.90
N ALA A 531 -13.27 -13.49 -6.58
CA ALA A 531 -12.69 -14.35 -5.56
C ALA A 531 -13.77 -14.96 -4.65
N ARG A 532 -13.69 -16.29 -4.41
CA ARG A 532 -14.61 -17.05 -3.54
C ARG A 532 -14.59 -16.55 -2.09
N ARG A 533 -13.46 -16.01 -1.63
CA ARG A 533 -13.35 -15.46 -0.26
C ARG A 533 -14.28 -14.27 -0.03
N ILE A 534 -14.46 -13.38 -1.02
CA ILE A 534 -15.39 -12.24 -0.94
C ILE A 534 -16.83 -12.73 -0.81
N ASP A 535 -17.23 -13.74 -1.59
CA ASP A 535 -18.54 -14.37 -1.44
C ASP A 535 -18.73 -14.97 -0.03
N ASN A 536 -17.69 -15.62 0.50
CA ASN A 536 -17.72 -16.19 1.85
C ASN A 536 -17.79 -15.14 2.95
N GLN A 537 -17.13 -13.98 2.75
CA GLN A 537 -17.24 -12.84 3.67
C GLN A 537 -18.66 -12.27 3.68
N LEU A 538 -19.29 -12.13 2.52
CA LEU A 538 -20.69 -11.70 2.41
C LEU A 538 -21.61 -12.69 3.10
N ARG A 539 -21.51 -13.99 2.83
CA ARG A 539 -22.26 -15.05 3.54
C ARG A 539 -22.05 -14.98 5.05
N GLY A 540 -20.80 -14.73 5.49
CA GLY A 540 -20.42 -14.64 6.90
C GLY A 540 -21.02 -13.46 7.66
N ARG A 541 -21.75 -12.56 7.01
CA ARG A 541 -22.54 -11.53 7.69
C ARG A 541 -23.74 -12.10 8.45
N SER A 542 -24.22 -13.30 8.05
CA SER A 542 -25.35 -14.02 8.65
C SER A 542 -24.91 -15.33 9.31
N GLY A 543 -25.71 -15.84 10.24
CA GLY A 543 -25.47 -17.13 10.92
C GLY A 543 -24.29 -17.12 11.87
N ARG A 544 -24.16 -16.07 12.69
CA ARG A 544 -23.06 -15.87 13.65
C ARG A 544 -23.44 -16.43 15.03
N GLN A 545 -22.46 -16.99 15.73
CA GLN A 545 -22.61 -17.50 17.13
C GLN A 545 -23.83 -18.41 17.33
N GLY A 546 -24.15 -19.25 16.31
CA GLY A 546 -25.29 -20.15 16.35
C GLY A 546 -26.63 -19.54 15.96
N ASP A 547 -26.69 -18.26 15.59
CA ASP A 547 -27.91 -17.64 15.08
C ASP A 547 -28.33 -18.29 13.75
N PRO A 548 -29.64 -18.42 13.50
CA PRO A 548 -30.14 -18.84 12.19
C PRO A 548 -29.88 -17.76 11.13
N GLY A 549 -29.92 -18.16 9.87
CA GLY A 549 -29.77 -17.25 8.75
C GLY A 549 -29.92 -17.96 7.42
N GLU A 550 -29.96 -17.17 6.35
CA GLU A 550 -30.06 -17.68 4.97
C GLU A 550 -29.10 -16.91 4.09
N SER A 551 -28.45 -17.61 3.15
CA SER A 551 -27.69 -16.92 2.09
C SER A 551 -28.02 -17.47 0.72
N ARG A 552 -28.07 -16.59 -0.30
CA ARG A 552 -28.29 -16.96 -1.68
C ARG A 552 -27.64 -15.98 -2.63
N PHE A 553 -27.02 -16.49 -3.71
CA PHE A 553 -26.48 -15.66 -4.79
C PHE A 553 -27.35 -15.75 -6.04
N PHE A 554 -27.50 -14.61 -6.69
CA PHE A 554 -28.24 -14.41 -7.95
C PHE A 554 -27.23 -14.03 -9.02
N VAL A 555 -27.17 -14.81 -10.09
CA VAL A 555 -26.17 -14.64 -11.15
C VAL A 555 -26.88 -14.45 -12.49
N SER A 556 -26.33 -13.62 -13.37
CA SER A 556 -26.79 -13.49 -14.76
C SER A 556 -25.74 -14.02 -15.72
N MET A 557 -26.19 -14.50 -16.87
CA MET A 557 -25.29 -14.83 -17.98
C MET A 557 -24.58 -13.62 -18.58
N GLU A 558 -25.04 -12.43 -18.25
CA GLU A 558 -24.47 -11.14 -18.66
C GLU A 558 -23.46 -10.59 -17.65
N ASP A 559 -23.34 -11.20 -16.45
CA ASP A 559 -22.35 -10.79 -15.44
C ASP A 559 -20.91 -11.03 -15.96
N ASP A 560 -19.98 -10.17 -15.57
CA ASP A 560 -18.62 -10.16 -16.11
C ASP A 560 -17.89 -11.50 -15.91
N LEU A 561 -18.01 -12.10 -14.74
CA LEU A 561 -17.45 -13.44 -14.48
C LEU A 561 -17.98 -14.50 -15.46
N MET A 562 -19.28 -14.44 -15.79
CA MET A 562 -19.90 -15.40 -16.70
C MET A 562 -19.51 -15.13 -18.15
N ARG A 563 -19.44 -13.87 -18.55
CA ARG A 563 -19.03 -13.44 -19.89
C ARG A 563 -17.59 -13.87 -20.20
N LEU A 564 -16.66 -13.68 -19.28
CA LEU A 564 -15.24 -13.97 -19.47
C LEU A 564 -14.92 -15.49 -19.46
N PHE A 565 -15.66 -16.31 -18.73
CA PHE A 565 -15.28 -17.70 -18.45
C PHE A 565 -16.28 -18.77 -18.95
N GLY A 566 -17.13 -18.47 -19.88
CA GLY A 566 -17.92 -19.47 -20.59
C GLY A 566 -19.44 -19.32 -20.53
N GLY A 567 -19.92 -18.14 -20.20
CA GLY A 567 -21.36 -17.81 -20.23
C GLY A 567 -22.02 -18.06 -21.59
N ASP A 568 -21.28 -17.90 -22.68
CA ASP A 568 -21.82 -18.08 -24.04
C ASP A 568 -22.39 -19.49 -24.31
N ARG A 569 -21.72 -20.53 -23.80
CA ARG A 569 -22.19 -21.93 -23.95
C ARG A 569 -23.46 -22.18 -23.14
N LEU A 570 -23.50 -21.66 -21.92
CA LEU A 570 -24.66 -21.77 -21.05
C LEU A 570 -25.81 -20.90 -21.57
N LYS A 571 -25.53 -19.68 -22.04
CA LYS A 571 -26.53 -18.80 -22.69
C LYS A 571 -27.12 -19.44 -23.92
N ALA A 572 -26.28 -20.01 -24.79
CA ALA A 572 -26.76 -20.77 -25.95
C ALA A 572 -27.65 -22.00 -25.58
N MET A 573 -27.32 -22.69 -24.48
CA MET A 573 -28.12 -23.77 -23.94
C MET A 573 -29.47 -23.27 -23.40
N MET A 574 -29.52 -22.16 -22.64
CA MET A 574 -30.77 -21.56 -22.14
C MET A 574 -31.68 -21.15 -23.29
N VAL A 575 -31.13 -20.46 -24.30
CA VAL A 575 -31.87 -20.08 -25.53
C VAL A 575 -32.40 -21.30 -26.26
N ARG A 576 -31.60 -22.38 -26.38
CA ARG A 576 -32.03 -23.61 -27.03
C ARG A 576 -33.15 -24.34 -26.27
N LEU A 577 -33.10 -24.27 -24.93
CA LEU A 577 -34.12 -24.85 -24.04
C LEU A 577 -35.36 -23.97 -23.91
N LYS A 578 -35.38 -22.78 -24.53
CA LYS A 578 -36.46 -21.78 -24.43
C LYS A 578 -36.86 -21.48 -22.96
N VAL A 579 -35.88 -21.36 -22.06
CA VAL A 579 -36.13 -20.99 -20.66
C VAL A 579 -36.62 -19.55 -20.62
N PRO A 580 -37.77 -19.24 -20.00
CA PRO A 580 -38.22 -17.87 -19.84
C PRO A 580 -37.20 -17.05 -18.98
N ASP A 581 -37.06 -15.77 -19.28
CA ASP A 581 -36.05 -14.91 -18.64
C ASP A 581 -36.24 -14.75 -17.11
N ASP A 582 -37.47 -14.87 -16.63
CA ASP A 582 -37.87 -14.75 -15.24
C ASP A 582 -37.75 -16.04 -14.43
N VAL A 583 -37.42 -17.17 -15.08
CA VAL A 583 -37.27 -18.47 -14.41
C VAL A 583 -35.81 -18.80 -14.17
N PRO A 584 -35.35 -18.91 -12.90
CA PRO A 584 -33.96 -19.22 -12.60
C PRO A 584 -33.61 -20.67 -12.91
N LEU A 585 -32.40 -20.89 -13.38
CA LEU A 585 -31.79 -22.21 -13.39
C LEU A 585 -31.13 -22.49 -12.03
N GLU A 586 -31.69 -23.45 -11.28
CA GLU A 586 -31.17 -23.89 -10.00
C GLU A 586 -30.54 -25.27 -10.15
N ASN A 587 -29.28 -25.35 -10.50
CA ASN A 587 -28.58 -26.62 -10.67
C ASN A 587 -27.19 -26.58 -10.06
N SER A 588 -26.89 -27.58 -9.24
CA SER A 588 -25.57 -27.70 -8.57
C SER A 588 -24.40 -27.84 -9.56
N LEU A 589 -24.66 -28.30 -10.81
CA LEU A 589 -23.64 -28.35 -11.87
C LEU A 589 -23.27 -26.95 -12.34
N VAL A 590 -24.24 -26.03 -12.43
CA VAL A 590 -24.01 -24.64 -12.83
C VAL A 590 -23.19 -23.91 -11.72
N SER A 591 -23.58 -24.05 -10.46
CA SER A 591 -22.82 -23.48 -9.32
C SER A 591 -21.36 -23.99 -9.28
N ARG A 592 -21.12 -25.28 -9.58
CA ARG A 592 -19.76 -25.81 -9.69
C ARG A 592 -18.98 -25.23 -10.87
N SER A 593 -19.65 -24.97 -11.99
CA SER A 593 -19.02 -24.33 -13.15
C SER A 593 -18.57 -22.91 -12.82
N ILE A 594 -19.42 -22.14 -12.11
CA ILE A 594 -19.10 -20.80 -11.62
C ILE A 594 -17.91 -20.84 -10.66
N GLU A 595 -17.94 -21.75 -9.69
CA GLU A 595 -16.80 -21.94 -8.76
C GLU A 595 -15.50 -22.31 -9.49
N SER A 596 -15.57 -23.11 -10.55
CA SER A 596 -14.40 -23.41 -11.38
C SER A 596 -13.90 -22.19 -12.16
N ALA A 597 -14.79 -21.30 -12.60
CA ALA A 597 -14.41 -20.03 -13.21
C ALA A 597 -13.69 -19.13 -12.21
N GLN A 598 -14.25 -18.95 -11.02
CA GLN A 598 -13.61 -18.18 -9.93
C GLN A 598 -12.20 -18.70 -9.63
N LYS A 599 -12.01 -20.02 -9.49
CA LYS A 599 -10.68 -20.61 -9.28
C LYS A 599 -9.66 -20.28 -10.37
N LYS A 600 -10.10 -20.14 -11.62
CA LYS A 600 -9.21 -19.75 -12.73
C LYS A 600 -8.82 -18.28 -12.64
N VAL A 601 -9.77 -17.40 -12.23
CA VAL A 601 -9.48 -15.98 -12.00
C VAL A 601 -8.52 -15.82 -10.83
N GLU A 602 -8.80 -16.47 -9.71
CA GLU A 602 -7.94 -16.50 -8.52
C GLU A 602 -6.51 -16.94 -8.89
N GLY A 603 -6.37 -18.06 -9.64
CA GLY A 603 -5.07 -18.53 -10.11
C GLY A 603 -4.34 -17.55 -11.00
N ARG A 604 -5.05 -16.89 -11.95
CA ARG A 604 -4.44 -15.86 -12.80
C ARG A 604 -3.97 -14.64 -11.99
N ASN A 605 -4.80 -14.17 -11.06
CA ASN A 605 -4.46 -13.06 -10.20
C ASN A 605 -3.27 -13.40 -9.28
N PHE A 606 -3.20 -14.63 -8.76
CA PHE A 606 -2.05 -15.12 -8.02
C PHE A 606 -0.77 -15.11 -8.87
N ASP A 607 -0.83 -15.63 -10.11
CA ASP A 607 0.34 -15.62 -11.00
C ASP A 607 0.84 -14.19 -11.26
N ILE A 608 -0.08 -13.23 -11.50
CA ILE A 608 0.28 -11.81 -11.69
C ILE A 608 0.98 -11.27 -10.43
N ARG A 609 0.40 -11.44 -9.23
CA ARG A 609 1.02 -10.97 -7.99
C ARG A 609 2.36 -11.64 -7.73
N ARG A 610 2.49 -12.93 -7.99
CA ARG A 610 3.75 -13.66 -7.87
C ARG A 610 4.83 -13.10 -8.78
N HIS A 611 4.50 -12.76 -10.02
CA HIS A 611 5.44 -12.11 -10.93
C HIS A 611 5.89 -10.75 -10.40
N VAL A 612 4.96 -9.91 -9.94
CA VAL A 612 5.30 -8.60 -9.34
C VAL A 612 6.29 -8.79 -8.19
N VAL A 613 6.02 -9.72 -7.27
CA VAL A 613 6.92 -10.01 -6.14
C VAL A 613 8.31 -10.47 -6.61
N GLN A 614 8.38 -11.31 -7.64
CA GLN A 614 9.67 -11.82 -8.14
C GLN A 614 10.57 -10.72 -8.72
N TYR A 615 9.97 -9.69 -9.35
CA TYR A 615 10.71 -8.51 -9.81
C TYR A 615 11.07 -7.59 -8.64
N ASP A 616 10.14 -7.33 -7.71
CA ASP A 616 10.41 -6.47 -6.57
C ASP A 616 11.39 -7.09 -5.56
N ASP A 617 11.52 -8.42 -5.51
CA ASP A 617 12.54 -9.10 -4.69
C ASP A 617 13.97 -8.69 -5.05
N VAL A 618 14.22 -8.33 -6.32
CA VAL A 618 15.52 -7.79 -6.75
C VAL A 618 15.72 -6.40 -6.17
N MET A 619 14.73 -5.53 -6.39
CA MET A 619 14.75 -4.17 -5.83
C MET A 619 14.83 -4.17 -4.30
N ASN A 620 14.16 -5.13 -3.65
CA ASN A 620 14.18 -5.24 -2.20
C ASN A 620 15.59 -5.56 -1.66
N LYS A 621 16.37 -6.38 -2.35
CA LYS A 621 17.78 -6.64 -1.99
C LYS A 621 18.64 -5.40 -2.14
N HIS A 622 18.45 -4.63 -3.23
CA HIS A 622 19.15 -3.36 -3.43
C HIS A 622 18.79 -2.36 -2.33
N ARG A 623 17.49 -2.21 -2.05
CA ARG A 623 16.96 -1.37 -0.97
C ARG A 623 17.55 -1.73 0.38
N GLU A 624 17.57 -3.00 0.73
CA GLU A 624 18.11 -3.49 2.00
C GLU A 624 19.59 -3.11 2.18
N ILE A 625 20.42 -3.21 1.13
CA ILE A 625 21.82 -2.86 1.18
C ILE A 625 22.00 -1.34 1.35
N ILE A 626 21.29 -0.54 0.54
CA ILE A 626 21.36 0.93 0.58
C ILE A 626 20.86 1.46 1.93
N TYR A 627 19.69 1.00 2.40
CA TYR A 627 19.12 1.46 3.66
C TYR A 627 19.97 1.05 4.87
N LYS A 628 20.55 -0.16 4.86
CA LYS A 628 21.53 -0.57 5.89
C LYS A 628 22.79 0.29 5.87
N ARG A 629 23.30 0.65 4.68
CA ARG A 629 24.45 1.54 4.55
C ARG A 629 24.12 2.92 5.12
N ARG A 630 22.97 3.47 4.75
CA ARG A 630 22.46 4.76 5.24
C ARG A 630 22.27 4.76 6.76
N GLN A 631 21.63 3.73 7.31
CA GLN A 631 21.41 3.58 8.74
C GLN A 631 22.71 3.49 9.55
N LYS A 632 23.73 2.80 9.04
CA LYS A 632 25.05 2.75 9.69
C LYS A 632 25.69 4.13 9.80
N ILE A 633 25.51 4.99 8.79
CA ILE A 633 26.00 6.36 8.80
C ILE A 633 25.26 7.17 9.88
N LEU A 634 23.92 7.09 9.90
CA LEU A 634 23.09 7.79 10.89
C LEU A 634 23.41 7.35 12.34
N VAL A 635 23.62 6.06 12.58
CA VAL A 635 23.98 5.54 13.91
C VAL A 635 25.31 6.10 14.39
N ARG A 636 26.35 6.14 13.54
CA ARG A 636 27.65 6.73 13.89
C ARG A 636 27.55 8.24 14.20
N LEU A 637 26.69 8.95 13.47
CA LEU A 637 26.46 10.38 13.72
C LEU A 637 25.72 10.62 15.04
N ALA A 638 24.75 9.75 15.38
CA ALA A 638 23.98 9.87 16.62
C ALA A 638 24.85 9.70 17.89
N GLU A 639 26.00 9.01 17.81
CA GLU A 639 26.93 8.85 18.93
C GLU A 639 27.55 10.17 19.38
N VAL A 640 27.59 11.18 18.49
CA VAL A 640 28.17 12.52 18.74
C VAL A 640 27.14 13.65 18.59
N GLU A 641 25.88 13.34 18.31
CA GLU A 641 24.79 14.31 18.16
C GLU A 641 24.20 14.67 19.53
N GLY A 642 24.18 15.97 19.87
CA GLY A 642 23.54 16.48 21.10
C GLY A 642 22.04 16.69 20.94
N GLU A 643 21.34 17.02 22.06
CA GLU A 643 19.87 17.15 22.14
C GLU A 643 19.23 18.11 21.10
N ASN A 644 20.02 18.97 20.45
CA ASN A 644 19.54 19.93 19.45
C ASN A 644 19.96 19.58 18.02
N GLY A 645 20.41 18.37 17.73
CA GLY A 645 20.93 17.97 16.42
C GLY A 645 22.27 18.61 16.06
N GLN A 646 22.94 19.25 17.03
CA GLN A 646 24.29 19.80 16.86
C GLN A 646 25.31 18.73 17.20
N LEU A 647 26.32 18.58 16.32
CA LEU A 647 27.42 17.63 16.56
C LEU A 647 28.34 18.23 17.67
N ASN A 648 28.48 17.52 18.77
CA ASN A 648 29.39 17.81 19.87
C ASN A 648 30.69 17.04 19.68
N ILE A 649 31.57 17.58 18.86
CA ILE A 649 32.91 17.00 18.62
C ILE A 649 33.91 17.78 19.46
N GLU A 650 34.21 17.33 20.67
CA GLU A 650 35.27 17.86 21.52
C GLU A 650 36.63 17.28 21.07
N HIS A 651 37.34 17.99 20.17
CA HIS A 651 38.73 17.72 19.75
C HIS A 651 39.04 16.33 19.12
N GLU A 652 38.04 15.57 18.68
CA GLU A 652 38.22 14.30 18.00
C GLU A 652 37.84 14.40 16.51
N GLU A 653 38.31 13.44 15.71
CA GLU A 653 38.00 13.33 14.30
C GLU A 653 36.48 13.08 14.10
N SER A 654 35.94 13.50 12.96
CA SER A 654 34.55 13.21 12.60
C SER A 654 34.25 11.71 12.66
N PRO A 655 33.06 11.30 13.16
CA PRO A 655 32.67 9.90 13.22
C PRO A 655 32.59 9.21 11.85
N LEU A 656 32.50 10.00 10.77
CA LEU A 656 32.51 9.49 9.39
C LEU A 656 33.90 9.54 8.73
N HIS A 657 34.91 10.15 9.35
CA HIS A 657 36.24 10.36 8.77
C HIS A 657 36.87 9.07 8.24
N GLU A 658 36.92 8.01 9.05
CA GLU A 658 37.44 6.70 8.60
C GLU A 658 36.60 6.07 7.49
N VAL A 659 35.26 6.32 7.47
CA VAL A 659 34.40 5.87 6.36
C VAL A 659 34.77 6.55 5.07
N VAL A 660 35.04 7.87 5.12
CA VAL A 660 35.44 8.66 3.96
C VAL A 660 36.82 8.23 3.46
N LEU A 661 37.80 8.03 4.37
CA LEU A 661 39.12 7.53 4.02
C LEU A 661 39.03 6.14 3.31
N ASN A 662 38.16 5.27 3.78
CA ASN A 662 37.94 3.96 3.12
C ASN A 662 37.29 4.13 1.74
N ILE A 663 36.34 5.04 1.57
CA ILE A 663 35.73 5.35 0.27
C ILE A 663 36.80 5.86 -0.70
N LEU A 664 37.69 6.76 -0.26
CA LEU A 664 38.80 7.24 -1.08
C LEU A 664 39.77 6.12 -1.51
N ARG A 665 40.08 5.19 -0.61
CA ARG A 665 40.88 4.01 -0.92
C ARG A 665 40.19 3.08 -1.92
N GLU A 666 38.91 2.82 -1.75
CA GLU A 666 38.11 1.99 -2.66
C GLU A 666 37.99 2.62 -4.06
N GLU A 667 37.84 3.95 -4.16
CA GLU A 667 37.82 4.66 -5.44
C GLU A 667 39.17 4.50 -6.17
N VAL A 668 40.29 4.64 -5.46
CA VAL A 668 41.62 4.39 -6.02
C VAL A 668 41.74 2.94 -6.50
N GLN A 669 41.32 1.98 -5.69
CA GLN A 669 41.33 0.56 -6.05
C GLN A 669 40.49 0.30 -7.31
N SER A 670 39.34 0.92 -7.43
CA SER A 670 38.47 0.83 -8.62
C SER A 670 39.16 1.38 -9.85
N LEU A 671 39.68 2.61 -9.79
CA LEU A 671 40.38 3.26 -10.92
C LEU A 671 41.59 2.47 -11.37
N VAL A 672 42.44 2.02 -10.46
CA VAL A 672 43.65 1.23 -10.79
C VAL A 672 43.22 -0.14 -11.34
N THR A 673 42.16 -0.75 -10.82
CA THR A 673 41.71 -2.05 -11.32
C THR A 673 41.19 -1.95 -12.78
N VAL A 674 40.47 -0.89 -13.09
CA VAL A 674 39.88 -0.66 -14.42
C VAL A 674 40.98 -0.32 -15.47
N HIS A 675 41.93 0.56 -15.12
CA HIS A 675 42.88 1.08 -16.09
C HIS A 675 44.23 0.33 -16.15
N CYS A 676 44.53 -0.50 -15.14
CA CYS A 676 45.72 -1.30 -15.05
C CYS A 676 45.41 -2.81 -15.16
N THR A 677 44.74 -3.22 -16.25
CA THR A 677 44.30 -4.62 -16.44
C THR A 677 45.42 -5.51 -17.03
N ALA A 678 46.31 -4.94 -17.80
CA ALA A 678 47.41 -5.68 -18.44
C ALA A 678 48.45 -6.13 -17.43
N THR A 679 49.11 -7.27 -17.70
CA THR A 679 50.26 -7.77 -16.93
C THR A 679 51.52 -6.94 -17.19
N ASP A 680 51.60 -6.29 -18.36
CA ASP A 680 52.70 -5.40 -18.73
C ASP A 680 52.34 -3.97 -18.30
N PRO A 681 53.14 -3.33 -17.44
CA PRO A 681 52.91 -1.96 -16.98
C PRO A 681 52.89 -0.92 -18.13
N ASP A 682 53.63 -1.14 -19.18
CA ASP A 682 53.63 -0.22 -20.34
C ASP A 682 52.34 -0.21 -21.14
N ALA A 683 51.49 -1.23 -20.96
CA ALA A 683 50.17 -1.33 -21.56
C ALA A 683 49.05 -0.77 -20.68
N TRP A 684 49.35 -0.20 -19.50
CA TRP A 684 48.37 0.43 -18.65
C TRP A 684 47.89 1.76 -19.21
N GLU A 685 46.61 2.07 -19.06
CA GLU A 685 45.98 3.32 -19.49
C GLU A 685 46.27 4.48 -18.53
N MET A 686 47.59 4.70 -18.24
CA MET A 686 48.03 5.65 -17.20
C MET A 686 47.60 7.10 -17.45
N ASP A 687 47.56 7.53 -18.73
CA ASP A 687 47.16 8.90 -19.08
C ASP A 687 45.68 9.16 -18.74
N ILE A 688 44.78 8.18 -19.03
CA ILE A 688 43.36 8.26 -18.74
C ILE A 688 43.12 8.21 -17.24
N MET A 689 43.74 7.27 -16.53
CA MET A 689 43.63 7.14 -15.07
C MET A 689 44.11 8.42 -14.37
N HIS A 690 45.28 8.94 -14.78
CA HIS A 690 45.83 10.17 -14.19
C HIS A 690 44.93 11.38 -14.44
N SER A 691 44.37 11.52 -15.64
CA SER A 691 43.41 12.61 -15.94
C SER A 691 42.18 12.56 -15.05
N LYS A 692 41.63 11.35 -14.78
CA LYS A 692 40.50 11.16 -13.87
C LYS A 692 40.85 11.53 -12.42
N LEU A 693 42.04 11.14 -11.96
CA LEU A 693 42.52 11.46 -10.60
C LEU A 693 42.75 12.97 -10.41
N VAL A 694 43.41 13.62 -11.35
CA VAL A 694 43.65 15.07 -11.32
C VAL A 694 42.33 15.85 -11.44
N GLY A 695 41.34 15.30 -12.15
CA GLY A 695 39.99 15.87 -12.21
C GLY A 695 39.23 15.86 -10.86
N MET A 696 39.70 15.10 -9.87
CA MET A 696 39.12 15.13 -8.52
C MET A 696 39.51 16.39 -7.73
N HIS A 697 40.78 16.80 -7.83
CA HIS A 697 41.28 18.03 -7.22
C HIS A 697 42.54 18.56 -7.93
N PRO A 698 42.66 19.87 -8.18
CA PRO A 698 43.79 20.46 -8.90
C PRO A 698 45.16 20.18 -8.27
N ASP A 699 45.26 20.17 -6.93
CA ASP A 699 46.51 19.93 -6.20
C ASP A 699 47.09 18.53 -6.45
N LEU A 700 46.28 17.56 -6.88
CA LEU A 700 46.73 16.20 -7.21
C LEU A 700 47.70 16.18 -8.40
N GLN A 701 47.61 17.15 -9.31
CA GLN A 701 48.54 17.27 -10.41
C GLN A 701 50.00 17.49 -9.94
N SER A 702 50.14 18.28 -8.88
CA SER A 702 51.49 18.54 -8.30
C SER A 702 51.99 17.39 -7.43
N ARG A 703 51.08 16.72 -6.72
CA ARG A 703 51.38 15.62 -5.78
C ARG A 703 51.69 14.31 -6.51
N MET A 704 51.05 14.08 -7.63
CA MET A 704 51.12 12.87 -8.41
C MET A 704 51.48 13.20 -9.91
N PRO A 705 52.66 13.72 -10.23
CA PRO A 705 53.02 13.94 -11.62
C PRO A 705 52.90 12.64 -12.41
N LEU A 706 52.38 12.70 -13.65
CA LEU A 706 52.19 11.52 -14.51
C LEU A 706 53.48 10.71 -14.67
N ALA A 707 54.65 11.38 -14.80
CA ALA A 707 55.95 10.73 -14.91
C ALA A 707 56.22 9.81 -13.71
N LYS A 708 55.89 10.26 -12.49
CA LYS A 708 56.10 9.47 -11.26
C LYS A 708 55.15 8.29 -11.21
N CYS A 709 53.91 8.44 -11.66
CA CYS A 709 52.96 7.31 -11.70
C CYS A 709 53.41 6.23 -12.70
N LYS A 710 54.06 6.61 -13.82
CA LYS A 710 54.61 5.67 -14.81
C LYS A 710 55.87 4.93 -14.36
N GLU A 711 56.48 5.31 -13.23
CA GLU A 711 57.64 4.59 -12.66
C GLU A 711 57.24 3.29 -11.93
N PHE A 712 56.00 3.12 -11.60
CA PHE A 712 55.55 1.94 -10.91
C PHE A 712 55.34 0.76 -11.87
N ALA A 713 55.97 -0.35 -11.56
CA ALA A 713 55.81 -1.61 -12.28
C ALA A 713 54.88 -2.59 -11.54
N ASP A 714 54.57 -2.30 -10.24
CA ASP A 714 53.68 -3.09 -9.41
C ASP A 714 52.39 -2.32 -9.16
N LYS A 715 51.27 -2.99 -9.43
CA LYS A 715 49.90 -2.46 -9.28
C LYS A 715 49.58 -2.09 -7.83
N ASP A 716 49.96 -2.93 -6.86
CA ASP A 716 49.65 -2.70 -5.46
C ASP A 716 50.47 -1.53 -4.89
N ALA A 717 51.74 -1.39 -5.33
CA ALA A 717 52.57 -0.25 -4.97
C ALA A 717 52.02 1.06 -5.55
N LEU A 718 51.55 1.06 -6.82
CA LEU A 718 50.90 2.18 -7.44
C LEU A 718 49.61 2.57 -6.70
N MET A 719 48.76 1.60 -6.39
CA MET A 719 47.52 1.78 -5.69
C MET A 719 47.76 2.42 -4.31
N LYS A 720 48.72 1.90 -3.55
CA LYS A 720 49.10 2.46 -2.25
C LYS A 720 49.63 3.88 -2.37
N PHE A 721 50.50 4.17 -3.32
CA PHE A 721 51.02 5.52 -3.54
C PHE A 721 49.89 6.51 -3.83
N ILE A 722 48.97 6.20 -4.74
CA ILE A 722 47.83 7.05 -5.09
C ILE A 722 46.91 7.25 -3.89
N ALA A 723 46.59 6.18 -3.16
CA ALA A 723 45.76 6.22 -1.98
C ALA A 723 46.38 7.14 -0.89
N ASP A 724 47.68 7.01 -0.64
CA ASP A 724 48.39 7.85 0.34
C ASP A 724 48.36 9.34 -0.05
N GLN A 725 48.44 9.66 -1.38
CA GLN A 725 48.35 11.05 -1.82
C GLN A 725 46.91 11.62 -1.71
N LEU A 726 45.87 10.82 -2.04
CA LEU A 726 44.48 11.26 -1.90
C LEU A 726 44.09 11.45 -0.43
N THR A 727 44.34 10.44 0.39
CA THR A 727 44.02 10.51 1.83
C THR A 727 44.80 11.62 2.52
N GLY A 728 46.10 11.78 2.22
CA GLY A 728 46.90 12.87 2.79
C GLY A 728 46.39 14.28 2.39
N LEU A 729 45.94 14.46 1.14
CA LEU A 729 45.29 15.71 0.73
C LEU A 729 44.00 15.97 1.51
N TYR A 730 43.18 14.95 1.68
CA TYR A 730 41.95 15.05 2.42
C TYR A 730 42.19 15.41 3.90
N GLU A 731 43.11 14.73 4.58
CA GLU A 731 43.48 14.97 5.96
C GLU A 731 44.02 16.38 6.19
N GLU A 732 44.88 16.89 5.29
CA GLU A 732 45.37 18.29 5.34
C GLU A 732 44.23 19.31 5.25
N ARG A 733 43.23 19.04 4.39
CA ARG A 733 42.06 19.92 4.23
C ARG A 733 41.16 19.88 5.46
N CYS A 734 40.95 18.69 6.05
CA CYS A 734 40.22 18.53 7.30
C CYS A 734 40.90 19.26 8.47
N THR A 735 42.23 19.13 8.59
CA THR A 735 43.00 19.79 9.64
C THR A 735 43.00 21.33 9.52
N ALA A 736 42.86 21.86 8.31
CA ALA A 736 42.80 23.30 8.03
C ALA A 736 41.43 23.93 8.30
N ALA A 737 40.40 23.14 8.63
CA ALA A 737 39.02 23.53 8.83
C ALA A 737 38.54 23.20 10.24
N ASP A 738 37.38 23.76 10.62
CA ASP A 738 36.72 23.43 11.89
C ASP A 738 36.14 21.97 11.83
N SER A 739 36.39 21.20 12.86
CA SER A 739 35.97 19.76 12.92
C SER A 739 34.46 19.58 12.80
N ILE A 740 33.67 20.50 13.32
CA ILE A 740 32.20 20.48 13.19
C ILE A 740 31.78 20.69 11.73
N ALA A 741 32.43 21.65 11.04
CA ALA A 741 32.14 21.92 9.63
C ALA A 741 32.50 20.73 8.74
N VAL A 742 33.63 20.07 9.01
CA VAL A 742 34.04 18.86 8.32
C VAL A 742 33.00 17.73 8.52
N ALA A 743 32.63 17.44 9.76
CA ALA A 743 31.68 16.37 10.07
C ALA A 743 30.29 16.62 9.45
N GLN A 744 29.86 17.87 9.44
CA GLN A 744 28.60 18.24 8.79
C GLN A 744 28.66 18.11 7.26
N ALA A 745 29.80 18.47 6.64
CA ALA A 745 30.02 18.28 5.21
C ALA A 745 30.04 16.79 4.85
N GLU A 746 30.78 15.98 5.61
CA GLU A 746 30.80 14.52 5.45
C GLU A 746 29.38 13.92 5.55
N ARG A 747 28.59 14.32 6.56
CA ARG A 747 27.20 13.90 6.73
C ARG A 747 26.34 14.24 5.51
N VAL A 748 26.30 15.50 5.15
CA VAL A 748 25.41 15.99 4.08
C VAL A 748 25.81 15.41 2.74
N VAL A 749 27.09 15.44 2.38
CA VAL A 749 27.58 14.92 1.08
C VAL A 749 27.31 13.43 0.99
N THR A 750 27.60 12.66 2.05
CA THR A 750 27.44 11.21 2.02
C THR A 750 25.97 10.80 1.91
N LEU A 751 25.08 11.40 2.73
CA LEU A 751 23.65 11.08 2.70
C LEU A 751 23.02 11.52 1.37
N ARG A 752 23.29 12.75 0.92
CA ARG A 752 22.73 13.28 -0.33
C ARG A 752 23.20 12.49 -1.56
N SER A 753 24.48 12.08 -1.60
CA SER A 753 24.98 11.24 -2.69
C SER A 753 24.26 9.88 -2.73
N ILE A 754 24.04 9.26 -1.57
CA ILE A 754 23.29 8.00 -1.48
C ILE A 754 21.86 8.21 -1.97
N ASP A 755 21.17 9.23 -1.45
CA ASP A 755 19.75 9.45 -1.71
C ASP A 755 19.51 9.81 -3.19
N THR A 756 20.30 10.71 -3.77
CA THR A 756 20.17 11.11 -5.18
C THR A 756 20.37 9.94 -6.13
N HIS A 757 21.46 9.21 -6.00
CA HIS A 757 21.75 8.08 -6.89
C HIS A 757 20.80 6.89 -6.64
N TRP A 758 20.28 6.73 -5.43
CA TRP A 758 19.27 5.72 -5.15
C TRP A 758 17.94 6.03 -5.85
N MET A 759 17.50 7.28 -5.85
CA MET A 759 16.31 7.70 -6.59
C MET A 759 16.45 7.44 -8.10
N ASP A 760 17.60 7.84 -8.69
CA ASP A 760 17.87 7.59 -10.10
C ASP A 760 17.87 6.08 -10.43
N HIS A 761 18.39 5.26 -9.49
CA HIS A 761 18.42 3.81 -9.66
C HIS A 761 17.01 3.18 -9.59
N ILE A 762 16.09 3.71 -8.78
CA ILE A 762 14.69 3.26 -8.75
C ILE A 762 14.07 3.44 -10.14
N ASP A 763 14.24 4.61 -10.74
CA ASP A 763 13.72 4.92 -12.06
C ASP A 763 14.40 4.06 -13.16
N GLU A 764 15.73 3.90 -13.12
CA GLU A 764 16.45 3.01 -14.02
C GLU A 764 15.96 1.56 -13.98
N MET A 765 15.65 1.05 -12.78
CA MET A 765 15.17 -0.31 -12.60
C MET A 765 13.71 -0.46 -13.06
N ALA A 766 12.89 0.59 -12.93
CA ALA A 766 11.56 0.61 -13.50
C ALA A 766 11.60 0.54 -15.04
N HIS A 767 12.45 1.34 -15.68
CA HIS A 767 12.70 1.25 -17.13
C HIS A 767 13.25 -0.11 -17.55
N LEU A 768 14.19 -0.67 -16.79
CA LEU A 768 14.74 -2.00 -17.08
C LEU A 768 13.63 -3.07 -17.09
N ARG A 769 12.67 -3.00 -16.15
CA ARG A 769 11.54 -3.95 -16.09
C ARG A 769 10.70 -3.92 -17.37
N GLU A 770 10.49 -2.75 -17.95
CA GLU A 770 9.78 -2.60 -19.23
C GLU A 770 10.59 -3.15 -20.40
N GLN A 771 11.90 -2.83 -20.44
CA GLN A 771 12.79 -3.28 -21.51
C GLN A 771 12.91 -4.80 -21.57
N VAL A 772 13.08 -5.47 -20.44
CA VAL A 772 13.23 -6.94 -20.40
C VAL A 772 11.95 -7.69 -20.79
N ALA A 773 10.80 -7.05 -20.78
CA ALA A 773 9.55 -7.66 -21.27
C ALA A 773 9.69 -8.09 -22.74
N PHE A 774 10.45 -7.35 -23.53
CA PHE A 774 10.76 -7.68 -24.95
C PHE A 774 11.74 -8.85 -25.09
N ALA A 775 12.50 -9.23 -24.06
CA ALA A 775 13.44 -10.35 -24.12
C ALA A 775 12.72 -11.70 -24.38
N GLY A 776 11.43 -11.79 -24.06
CA GLY A 776 10.59 -12.94 -24.38
C GLY A 776 10.50 -13.24 -25.88
N PHE A 777 10.55 -12.21 -26.74
CA PHE A 777 10.58 -12.38 -28.19
C PHE A 777 11.90 -13.01 -28.67
N ALA A 778 12.99 -12.81 -27.92
CA ALA A 778 14.31 -13.42 -28.17
C ALA A 778 14.48 -14.79 -27.48
N GLN A 779 13.39 -15.42 -27.00
CA GLN A 779 13.41 -16.69 -26.27
C GLN A 779 14.28 -16.69 -25.00
N ARG A 780 14.49 -15.53 -24.39
CA ARG A 780 15.15 -15.38 -23.09
C ARG A 780 14.09 -15.20 -22.00
N ASP A 781 14.35 -15.74 -20.80
CA ASP A 781 13.49 -15.51 -19.64
C ASP A 781 13.65 -14.04 -19.16
N PRO A 782 12.60 -13.22 -19.23
CA PRO A 782 12.67 -11.81 -18.83
C PRO A 782 13.13 -11.61 -17.38
N LEU A 783 12.75 -12.51 -16.46
CA LEU A 783 13.13 -12.41 -15.07
C LEU A 783 14.62 -12.68 -14.83
N ILE A 784 15.20 -13.63 -15.58
CA ILE A 784 16.64 -13.93 -15.50
C ILE A 784 17.43 -12.74 -16.04
N GLU A 785 17.01 -12.18 -17.15
CA GLU A 785 17.64 -11.01 -17.77
C GLU A 785 17.56 -9.79 -16.83
N TYR A 786 16.39 -9.57 -16.19
CA TYR A 786 16.21 -8.51 -15.20
C TYR A 786 17.16 -8.66 -14.00
N LYS A 787 17.33 -9.88 -13.48
CA LYS A 787 18.24 -10.14 -12.37
C LYS A 787 19.70 -9.88 -12.74
N ASP A 788 20.14 -10.30 -13.92
CA ASP A 788 21.54 -10.13 -14.36
C ASP A 788 21.87 -8.66 -14.64
N GLN A 789 21.02 -7.98 -15.41
CA GLN A 789 21.21 -6.55 -15.70
C GLN A 789 21.02 -5.69 -14.44
N GLY A 790 20.03 -6.01 -13.59
CA GLY A 790 19.80 -5.32 -12.31
C GLY A 790 21.00 -5.43 -11.38
N PHE A 791 21.63 -6.61 -11.30
CA PHE A 791 22.87 -6.78 -10.51
C PHE A 791 24.00 -5.91 -11.03
N ARG A 792 24.23 -5.85 -12.35
CA ARG A 792 25.26 -5.00 -12.95
C ARG A 792 25.02 -3.52 -12.67
N ARG A 793 23.78 -3.04 -12.87
CA ARG A 793 23.41 -1.65 -12.58
C ARG A 793 23.58 -1.32 -11.10
N PHE A 794 23.26 -2.25 -10.20
CA PHE A 794 23.47 -2.05 -8.78
C PHE A 794 24.94 -1.95 -8.37
N GLN A 795 25.82 -2.76 -8.98
CA GLN A 795 27.27 -2.62 -8.79
C GLN A 795 27.77 -1.25 -9.28
N GLN A 796 27.25 -0.79 -10.41
CA GLN A 796 27.56 0.54 -10.95
C GLN A 796 27.06 1.64 -10.02
N LEU A 797 25.83 1.52 -9.48
CA LEU A 797 25.28 2.44 -8.48
C LEU A 797 26.22 2.61 -7.28
N LEU A 798 26.67 1.51 -6.68
CA LEU A 798 27.56 1.56 -5.52
C LEU A 798 28.87 2.28 -5.85
N ALA A 799 29.47 1.96 -7.00
CA ALA A 799 30.68 2.64 -7.45
C ALA A 799 30.45 4.13 -7.73
N THR A 800 29.31 4.50 -8.31
CA THR A 800 28.97 5.91 -8.59
C THR A 800 28.76 6.70 -7.29
N ILE A 801 28.08 6.12 -6.30
CA ILE A 801 27.91 6.74 -4.96
C ILE A 801 29.28 7.04 -4.36
N ASP A 802 30.19 6.06 -4.32
CA ASP A 802 31.52 6.19 -3.72
C ASP A 802 32.38 7.22 -4.46
N SER A 803 32.37 7.19 -5.79
CA SER A 803 33.06 8.19 -6.62
C SER A 803 32.53 9.61 -6.42
N THR A 804 31.19 9.76 -6.29
CA THR A 804 30.56 11.07 -6.03
C THR A 804 30.95 11.60 -4.68
N ILE A 805 30.90 10.78 -3.62
CA ILE A 805 31.32 11.17 -2.26
C ILE A 805 32.80 11.61 -2.29
N ALA A 806 33.70 10.78 -2.86
CA ALA A 806 35.13 11.06 -2.93
C ALA A 806 35.42 12.40 -3.62
N ARG A 807 34.85 12.63 -4.80
CA ARG A 807 35.05 13.85 -5.58
C ARG A 807 34.51 15.08 -4.88
N THR A 808 33.26 15.00 -4.38
CA THR A 808 32.60 16.14 -3.75
C THR A 808 33.34 16.57 -2.48
N LEU A 809 33.73 15.64 -1.60
CA LEU A 809 34.45 15.96 -0.37
C LEU A 809 35.86 16.51 -0.62
N LEU A 810 36.54 16.06 -1.68
CA LEU A 810 37.82 16.65 -2.10
C LEU A 810 37.68 18.06 -2.67
N GLN A 811 36.51 18.47 -3.19
CA GLN A 811 36.28 19.79 -3.80
C GLN A 811 35.61 20.78 -2.85
N VAL A 812 34.83 20.32 -1.88
CA VAL A 812 34.08 21.18 -0.93
C VAL A 812 35.02 22.06 -0.14
N ASP A 813 34.74 23.37 -0.08
CA ASP A 813 35.40 24.31 0.85
C ASP A 813 34.73 24.26 2.23
N PHE A 814 35.31 23.50 3.14
CA PHE A 814 34.76 23.32 4.51
C PHE A 814 34.62 24.65 5.28
N ARG A 815 35.36 25.72 4.94
CA ARG A 815 35.28 27.02 5.61
C ARG A 815 34.02 27.82 5.22
N GLN A 816 33.48 27.54 4.03
CA GLN A 816 32.28 28.21 3.51
C GLN A 816 31.03 27.35 3.63
N PHE A 817 31.15 26.14 4.16
CA PHE A 817 30.04 25.18 4.25
C PHE A 817 29.01 25.67 5.26
N GLN A 818 27.77 25.93 4.80
CA GLN A 818 26.65 26.41 5.62
C GLN A 818 25.61 25.27 5.81
N PRO A 819 25.73 24.47 6.88
CA PRO A 819 24.90 23.28 7.07
C PRO A 819 23.41 23.60 7.31
N ARG A 820 23.10 24.79 7.92
CA ARG A 820 21.72 25.18 8.21
C ARG A 820 20.85 25.34 6.95
N ALA A 821 21.39 25.91 5.89
CA ALA A 821 20.65 26.11 4.64
C ALA A 821 20.28 24.75 3.98
N ILE A 822 21.21 23.79 4.03
CA ILE A 822 21.02 22.48 3.40
C ILE A 822 20.07 21.59 4.22
N LEU A 823 20.13 21.66 5.55
CA LEU A 823 19.19 20.95 6.42
C LEU A 823 17.77 21.54 6.34
N GLN A 824 17.65 22.87 6.22
CA GLN A 824 16.35 23.50 5.96
C GLN A 824 15.79 23.12 4.59
N GLN A 825 16.62 23.08 3.55
CA GLN A 825 16.19 22.64 2.23
C GLN A 825 15.72 21.18 2.24
N ALA A 826 16.42 20.29 2.96
CA ALA A 826 15.99 18.90 3.14
C ALA A 826 14.65 18.81 3.92
N ASP A 827 14.41 19.70 4.88
CA ASP A 827 13.15 19.79 5.61
C ASP A 827 11.99 20.29 4.71
N ASP A 828 12.28 21.28 3.87
CA ASP A 828 11.31 21.80 2.90
C ASP A 828 11.00 20.74 1.83
N GLU A 829 11.99 19.97 1.37
CA GLU A 829 11.84 18.86 0.47
C GLU A 829 10.96 17.75 1.10
N LEU A 830 11.23 17.37 2.36
CA LEU A 830 10.39 16.40 3.09
C LEU A 830 8.96 16.89 3.32
N SER A 831 8.75 18.22 3.45
CA SER A 831 7.41 18.79 3.61
C SER A 831 6.58 18.80 2.32
N SER A 832 7.23 18.71 1.16
CA SER A 832 6.61 18.66 -0.17
C SER A 832 6.27 17.24 -0.67
N ILE A 833 6.58 16.23 0.12
CA ILE A 833 6.33 14.81 -0.20
C ILE A 833 4.84 14.54 -0.41
N ARG A 834 4.54 13.77 -1.44
CA ARG A 834 3.21 13.20 -1.71
C ARG A 834 3.26 11.68 -1.60
N THR A 835 2.24 11.12 -1.00
CA THR A 835 2.03 9.67 -0.98
C THR A 835 1.04 9.28 -2.06
N ASN A 836 1.07 8.03 -2.51
CA ASN A 836 0.09 7.49 -3.45
C ASN A 836 -1.13 6.86 -2.75
N GLU A 837 -1.44 7.31 -1.54
CA GLU A 837 -2.54 6.77 -0.72
C GLU A 837 -3.88 6.89 -1.42
N ASP A 838 -4.20 8.08 -1.96
CA ASP A 838 -5.43 8.33 -2.73
C ASP A 838 -5.55 7.37 -3.94
N GLN A 839 -4.43 7.01 -4.57
CA GLN A 839 -4.42 6.07 -5.69
C GLN A 839 -4.71 4.63 -5.24
N ILE A 840 -4.14 4.23 -4.10
CA ILE A 840 -4.39 2.90 -3.52
C ILE A 840 -5.86 2.77 -3.12
N GLU A 841 -6.44 3.80 -2.52
CA GLU A 841 -7.85 3.82 -2.14
C GLU A 841 -8.77 3.74 -3.36
N ALA A 842 -8.48 4.48 -4.42
CA ALA A 842 -9.25 4.43 -5.67
C ALA A 842 -9.20 3.03 -6.32
N GLU A 843 -8.04 2.37 -6.37
CA GLU A 843 -7.90 1.00 -6.88
C GLU A 843 -8.69 -0.02 -6.04
N LEU A 844 -8.77 0.19 -4.73
CA LEU A 844 -9.54 -0.64 -3.82
C LEU A 844 -11.05 -0.45 -4.03
N GLU A 845 -11.52 0.78 -4.28
CA GLU A 845 -12.91 1.05 -4.63
C GLU A 845 -13.31 0.38 -5.95
N GLU A 846 -12.46 0.42 -6.98
CA GLU A 846 -12.69 -0.25 -8.26
C GLU A 846 -12.77 -1.79 -8.14
N THR A 847 -11.94 -2.37 -7.27
CA THR A 847 -11.96 -3.83 -7.03
C THR A 847 -13.06 -4.27 -6.05
N GLY A 848 -13.83 -3.35 -5.50
CA GLY A 848 -14.81 -3.61 -4.45
C GLY A 848 -14.19 -3.91 -3.08
N VAL A 849 -12.93 -3.52 -2.89
CA VAL A 849 -12.15 -3.70 -1.65
C VAL A 849 -11.86 -2.32 -1.06
N GLY A 850 -12.87 -1.50 -0.83
CA GLY A 850 -12.72 -0.16 -0.30
C GLY A 850 -12.28 -0.15 1.18
N SER A 851 -11.19 0.53 1.49
CA SER A 851 -10.87 0.95 2.86
C SER A 851 -11.80 2.11 3.23
N GLY A 852 -12.60 1.94 4.28
CA GLY A 852 -13.38 3.07 4.81
C GLY A 852 -12.46 3.95 5.63
N ASP A 853 -11.99 5.04 5.07
CA ASP A 853 -11.80 6.30 5.80
C ASP A 853 -11.17 7.36 4.88
N ILE A 854 -11.99 8.29 4.41
CA ILE A 854 -11.48 9.61 4.03
C ILE A 854 -12.20 10.64 4.91
N LEU A 855 -11.63 10.93 6.06
CA LEU A 855 -11.87 12.15 6.81
C LEU A 855 -10.72 13.12 6.48
N SER A 856 -10.78 13.79 5.35
CA SER A 856 -10.11 15.09 5.20
C SER A 856 -10.78 15.91 4.11
N ALA A 857 -11.94 16.47 4.42
CA ALA A 857 -12.29 17.73 3.80
C ALA A 857 -11.32 18.78 4.34
N ARG A 858 -10.24 19.07 3.62
CA ARG A 858 -9.41 20.24 3.86
C ARG A 858 -10.32 21.46 3.88
N PRO A 859 -10.26 22.36 4.88
CA PRO A 859 -10.86 23.66 4.75
C PRO A 859 -10.10 24.40 3.65
N GLU A 860 -10.78 24.74 2.55
CA GLU A 860 -10.27 25.64 1.55
C GLU A 860 -9.77 26.92 2.23
N LYS A 861 -8.47 27.19 2.12
CA LYS A 861 -7.90 28.48 2.48
C LYS A 861 -8.36 29.49 1.43
N VAL A 862 -9.40 30.22 1.76
CA VAL A 862 -9.76 31.45 1.04
C VAL A 862 -8.66 32.49 1.30
N PRO A 863 -8.09 33.14 0.27
CA PRO A 863 -7.11 34.21 0.46
C PRO A 863 -7.75 35.37 1.21
N GLY A 864 -7.08 35.84 2.24
CA GLY A 864 -7.55 36.91 3.10
C GLY A 864 -7.75 38.24 2.39
N SER A 865 -8.93 38.79 2.53
CA SER A 865 -9.16 40.22 2.50
C SER A 865 -9.84 40.64 3.79
N GLY A 866 -9.11 41.43 4.58
CA GLY A 866 -9.66 41.95 5.81
C GLY A 866 -10.80 42.94 5.56
N PHE A 867 -11.89 42.78 6.28
CA PHE A 867 -12.73 43.90 6.70
C PHE A 867 -13.50 43.53 7.99
N ARG A 868 -13.64 44.57 8.84
CA ARG A 868 -14.20 44.56 10.18
C ARG A 868 -15.70 44.27 10.24
N VAL A 869 -16.11 43.60 11.30
CA VAL A 869 -17.49 43.46 11.75
C VAL A 869 -18.06 44.81 12.26
N PRO A 870 -19.34 45.06 12.03
CA PRO A 870 -20.24 45.49 13.11
C PRO A 870 -21.47 44.60 13.27
N SER A 871 -21.82 44.45 14.54
CA SER A 871 -23.00 43.71 15.08
C SER A 871 -24.30 44.42 14.69
N ALA A 872 -25.33 43.65 14.48
CA ALA A 872 -26.66 43.65 15.10
C ALA A 872 -27.84 43.42 14.15
N GLN A 873 -28.77 42.61 14.64
CA GLN A 873 -30.21 42.60 14.48
C GLN A 873 -30.84 42.00 13.20
N GLY A 874 -31.65 41.02 13.51
CA GLY A 874 -32.41 40.15 12.66
C GLY A 874 -33.45 40.83 11.76
N THR A 875 -33.70 40.11 10.67
CA THR A 875 -35.04 40.16 10.00
C THR A 875 -35.19 38.89 9.14
N GLN A 876 -36.42 38.42 9.15
CA GLN A 876 -36.94 37.20 8.50
C GLN A 876 -36.71 37.21 6.98
N ASN A 877 -36.19 36.12 6.42
CA ASN A 877 -36.17 35.87 4.99
C ASN A 877 -37.46 35.18 4.52
N LYS A 878 -38.16 35.88 3.66
CA LYS A 878 -39.22 35.31 2.80
C LYS A 878 -38.58 34.57 1.63
N GLU A 879 -38.95 33.32 1.47
CA GLU A 879 -38.67 32.53 0.25
C GLU A 879 -39.27 33.24 -0.98
N ARG A 880 -38.45 33.53 -1.98
CA ARG A 880 -38.88 33.94 -3.32
C ARG A 880 -39.06 32.68 -4.14
N ALA A 881 -40.31 32.40 -4.51
CA ALA A 881 -40.67 31.40 -5.49
C ALA A 881 -40.08 31.77 -6.88
N ILE A 882 -39.42 30.79 -7.54
CA ILE A 882 -38.91 30.85 -8.88
C ILE A 882 -40.13 30.82 -9.84
N PRO A 883 -40.30 31.81 -10.75
CA PRO A 883 -41.40 31.74 -11.71
C PRO A 883 -41.22 30.60 -12.70
N ASP A 884 -42.30 29.97 -13.08
CA ASP A 884 -42.38 28.86 -14.03
C ASP A 884 -41.98 29.37 -15.45
N VAL A 885 -40.70 29.20 -15.81
CA VAL A 885 -40.14 29.68 -17.10
C VAL A 885 -39.83 28.48 -17.96
N GLY A 886 -40.43 28.46 -19.14
CA GLY A 886 -40.23 27.40 -20.12
C GLY A 886 -38.76 27.32 -20.59
N ARG A 887 -38.29 26.14 -20.88
CA ARG A 887 -36.87 25.83 -21.23
C ARG A 887 -36.32 26.63 -22.41
N ASN A 888 -37.18 27.11 -23.29
CA ASN A 888 -36.86 27.93 -24.48
C ASN A 888 -37.13 29.43 -24.33
N ASP A 889 -37.68 29.87 -23.20
CA ASP A 889 -38.04 31.28 -22.99
C ASP A 889 -36.80 32.14 -22.64
N PRO A 890 -36.85 33.46 -22.81
CA PRO A 890 -35.76 34.33 -22.40
C PRO A 890 -35.47 34.21 -20.89
N CYS A 891 -34.20 34.13 -20.52
CA CYS A 891 -33.81 34.00 -19.13
C CYS A 891 -34.18 35.24 -18.31
N PRO A 892 -34.85 35.14 -17.16
CA PRO A 892 -35.24 36.25 -16.29
C PRO A 892 -34.11 37.11 -15.79
N CYS A 893 -32.85 36.66 -15.93
CA CYS A 893 -31.65 37.43 -15.52
C CYS A 893 -31.29 38.59 -16.45
N GLY A 894 -32.06 38.81 -17.54
CA GLY A 894 -31.79 39.91 -18.48
C GLY A 894 -30.61 39.69 -19.45
N SER A 895 -30.04 38.52 -19.53
CA SER A 895 -28.87 38.21 -20.39
C SER A 895 -29.19 38.04 -21.87
N GLY A 896 -30.47 38.11 -22.28
CA GLY A 896 -30.90 37.92 -23.66
C GLY A 896 -30.79 36.50 -24.20
N LYS A 897 -30.30 35.54 -23.39
CA LYS A 897 -30.13 34.11 -23.72
C LYS A 897 -31.37 33.31 -23.31
N LYS A 898 -31.67 32.21 -24.03
CA LYS A 898 -32.74 31.29 -23.64
C LYS A 898 -32.41 30.64 -22.28
N PHE A 899 -33.43 30.39 -21.43
CA PHE A 899 -33.28 29.88 -20.08
C PHE A 899 -32.38 28.62 -20.04
N LYS A 900 -32.56 27.65 -20.94
CA LYS A 900 -31.71 26.44 -21.06
C LYS A 900 -30.23 26.71 -21.41
N LYS A 901 -29.86 27.90 -21.85
CA LYS A 901 -28.46 28.29 -22.16
C LYS A 901 -27.90 29.30 -21.16
N CYS A 902 -28.59 29.54 -20.05
CA CYS A 902 -28.19 30.47 -19.00
C CYS A 902 -28.33 29.80 -17.60
N HIS A 903 -29.49 29.92 -16.96
CA HIS A 903 -29.73 29.40 -15.60
C HIS A 903 -30.49 28.05 -15.57
N GLY A 904 -30.85 27.51 -16.69
CA GLY A 904 -31.51 26.21 -16.83
C GLY A 904 -30.60 25.13 -17.41
N LYS A 905 -29.25 25.25 -17.17
CA LYS A 905 -28.27 24.18 -17.46
C LYS A 905 -28.28 23.11 -16.38
#